data_530bf4b4c81e8e66f0c5d459fbe5a344
#
_entry.id   530bf4b4c81e8e66f0c5d459fbe5a344
#
_cell.length_a   1.000
_cell.length_b   1.000
_cell.length_c   1.000
_cell.angle_alpha   90.00
_cell.angle_beta   90.00
_cell.angle_gamma   90.00
#
_symmetry.space_group_name_H-M   'P 1'
#
loop_
_entity.id
_entity.type
_entity.pdbx_description
1 polymer ?
#
loop_
_entity_poly.entity_id
_entity_poly.type
_entity_poly.pdbx_seq_one_letter_code
_entity_poly.pdbx_strand_id
1 'polypeptide(L)'
;MALVAVGGYGHRRLCPRSDVDLLVLHAGRGRTDLDAVVRSVCYPLWDAGLSVGHAVRSVREATRAAEEAVENATALTSRRLVAGDRGLLDRLDARVRRTSARRGRNLVLSVGREGPDRAALPVGRLEPDLKCDPGGLRDLDRLEWAASGLLGRPSLEALVGAGYLGAPDHSALRLARAVLLTARCALHLTDPRAGDRLRLDLHDDVATRLGGDADGLLRAVGLAMRAVAHVAARAWPLLLADARGGRSRQRPSARPVADGVAVVDGLVTIDADRDPAVEPALAWRATAAAAAEGTHVDRRTAERLRAAFADARLWWDETARASLLATLRHGEAGVRALRDADHLGVVVAYLPQWDRVRGAPQRNAFHHFDLDTHLLHTVAWLVRIGRGELDEDHARRWQGLEDADALLLAAWLHDVGKAWPGDHSQVGAELVAEWLSDAGFGLVRAQRVAKLVRLHLLLPNVATRRDLDDPDEIADVADAVGDVETLDGLLLLALADARATGPTAWSAWKDGLLATLHARVRVALRDDAAVPGAPDETAGAARRAATAAGVSSDAVDRLLAGVPRRYLVAASAEQIAEHLRLLEQREPGRAAAAWRPGAVPGTAVLSVVADDRVGLLGACAGIISAHDLRLLDARAVTRGDGTALDWFTVSVASVPSQAVADEVVAAVAGEVDVAARVAARERRRDARLPAEAALAKTAVNADDQGELVRLEVTAPSTPGLVYRLAQAVADVGASAAGLKAEVLGAQARVAFFFADLTDARREQLATALARAAAPPDHLHRGRGAVAQPGATS
;
A
#
# COMPACT_ATOMS: atom_id res chain seq x y z
N MET A 1 11.27 27.19 44.44
CA MET A 1 10.82 26.21 43.45
C MET A 1 10.50 26.89 42.11
N ALA A 2 10.58 26.17 40.99
CA ALA A 2 10.17 26.65 39.70
C ALA A 2 9.42 25.56 38.96
N LEU A 3 8.28 25.92 38.37
CA LEU A 3 7.53 25.08 37.46
C LEU A 3 7.97 25.39 36.03
N VAL A 4 8.48 24.39 35.33
CA VAL A 4 9.09 24.53 34.00
C VAL A 4 8.34 23.63 33.01
N ALA A 5 7.84 24.19 31.92
CA ALA A 5 7.35 23.46 30.77
C ALA A 5 8.56 22.89 29.99
N VAL A 6 8.49 21.62 29.62
CA VAL A 6 9.50 20.93 28.82
C VAL A 6 8.87 20.26 27.60
N GLY A 7 9.68 19.70 26.74
CA GLY A 7 9.19 19.02 25.53
C GLY A 7 8.31 19.89 24.63
N GLY A 8 7.21 19.35 24.11
CA GLY A 8 6.26 20.07 23.27
C GLY A 8 5.64 21.30 23.96
N TYR A 9 5.37 21.22 25.25
CA TYR A 9 4.87 22.33 26.05
C TYR A 9 5.92 23.45 26.20
N GLY A 10 7.17 23.08 26.36
CA GLY A 10 8.30 24.03 26.38
C GLY A 10 8.41 24.82 25.10
N HIS A 11 8.23 24.18 23.94
CA HIS A 11 8.21 24.77 22.61
C HIS A 11 6.94 25.56 22.27
N ARG A 12 5.90 25.55 23.08
CA ARG A 12 4.57 26.13 22.78
C ARG A 12 3.93 25.49 21.54
N ARG A 13 4.05 24.16 21.40
CA ARG A 13 3.56 23.38 20.25
C ARG A 13 2.60 22.26 20.67
N LEU A 14 1.80 22.51 21.70
CA LEU A 14 0.75 21.58 22.12
C LEU A 14 -0.41 21.60 21.14
N CYS A 15 -0.86 20.42 20.75
CA CYS A 15 -2.17 20.18 20.18
C CYS A 15 -3.14 19.68 21.28
N PRO A 16 -4.46 19.68 21.06
CA PRO A 16 -5.45 19.41 22.11
C PRO A 16 -5.28 18.12 22.90
N ARG A 17 -4.64 17.10 22.31
CA ARG A 17 -4.35 15.80 22.94
C ARG A 17 -2.87 15.55 23.20
N SER A 18 -2.06 16.61 23.18
CA SER A 18 -0.64 16.49 23.53
C SER A 18 -0.49 16.37 25.04
N ASP A 19 0.51 15.59 25.46
CA ASP A 19 0.92 15.52 26.86
C ASP A 19 1.47 16.89 27.32
N VAL A 20 1.08 17.28 28.52
CA VAL A 20 1.62 18.47 29.19
C VAL A 20 2.80 18.06 30.04
N ASP A 21 4.01 18.24 29.53
CA ASP A 21 5.23 17.86 30.23
C ASP A 21 5.71 18.97 31.17
N LEU A 22 5.76 18.67 32.48
CA LEU A 22 6.13 19.59 33.53
C LEU A 22 7.37 19.09 34.30
N LEU A 23 8.30 20.00 34.57
CA LEU A 23 9.42 19.78 35.46
C LEU A 23 9.32 20.73 36.65
N VAL A 24 9.12 20.16 37.85
CA VAL A 24 9.17 20.89 39.10
C VAL A 24 10.62 20.92 39.58
N LEU A 25 11.27 22.09 39.48
CA LEU A 25 12.62 22.30 39.95
C LEU A 25 12.65 22.78 41.41
N HIS A 26 13.50 22.16 42.22
CA HIS A 26 13.72 22.54 43.62
C HIS A 26 15.18 22.81 43.94
N ALA A 27 15.44 23.53 45.02
CA ALA A 27 16.78 23.91 45.47
C ALA A 27 17.52 22.82 46.29
N GLY A 28 16.94 21.64 46.47
CA GLY A 28 17.52 20.53 47.25
C GLY A 28 17.35 20.62 48.77
N ARG A 29 16.68 21.63 49.30
CA ARG A 29 16.36 21.81 50.70
C ARG A 29 14.84 21.94 50.90
N GLY A 30 14.24 21.16 51.79
CA GLY A 30 12.83 21.23 52.15
C GLY A 30 11.93 20.33 51.26
N ARG A 31 11.96 19.01 51.50
CA ARG A 31 11.14 18.01 50.77
C ARG A 31 9.65 18.00 51.14
N THR A 32 9.28 18.66 52.27
CA THR A 32 7.95 18.60 52.86
C THR A 32 6.82 19.23 52.01
N ASP A 33 7.15 20.20 51.11
CA ASP A 33 6.15 20.90 50.35
C ASP A 33 6.05 20.44 48.87
N LEU A 34 6.96 19.55 48.42
CA LEU A 34 6.99 19.14 47.00
C LEU A 34 5.75 18.34 46.59
N ASP A 35 5.32 17.43 47.44
CA ASP A 35 4.14 16.61 47.15
C ASP A 35 2.84 17.46 47.14
N ALA A 36 2.79 18.50 47.99
CA ALA A 36 1.67 19.44 48.00
C ALA A 36 1.62 20.27 46.70
N VAL A 37 2.78 20.72 46.22
CA VAL A 37 2.85 21.46 44.96
C VAL A 37 2.48 20.57 43.77
N VAL A 38 2.98 19.33 43.72
CA VAL A 38 2.60 18.39 42.66
C VAL A 38 1.12 18.12 42.62
N ARG A 39 0.51 17.87 43.83
CA ARG A 39 -0.93 17.69 43.94
C ARG A 39 -1.71 18.92 43.48
N SER A 40 -1.30 20.10 43.92
CA SER A 40 -2.00 21.35 43.56
C SER A 40 -1.91 21.73 42.08
N VAL A 41 -0.87 21.30 41.38
CA VAL A 41 -0.68 21.57 39.95
C VAL A 41 -1.23 20.44 39.07
N CYS A 42 -0.88 19.17 39.40
CA CYS A 42 -1.18 18.05 38.49
C CYS A 42 -2.63 17.54 38.66
N TYR A 43 -3.18 17.52 39.86
CA TYR A 43 -4.53 16.98 40.10
C TYR A 43 -5.62 17.78 39.34
N PRO A 44 -5.66 19.11 39.38
CA PRO A 44 -6.64 19.85 38.59
C PRO A 44 -6.51 19.64 37.07
N LEU A 45 -5.28 19.39 36.58
CA LEU A 45 -5.05 19.11 35.19
C LEU A 45 -5.52 17.69 34.80
N TRP A 46 -5.28 16.69 35.66
CA TRP A 46 -5.79 15.33 35.47
C TRP A 46 -7.33 15.29 35.57
N ASP A 47 -7.91 16.00 36.58
CA ASP A 47 -9.36 16.12 36.74
C ASP A 47 -10.03 16.81 35.52
N ALA A 48 -9.30 17.70 34.85
CA ALA A 48 -9.71 18.31 33.60
C ALA A 48 -9.51 17.39 32.37
N GLY A 49 -9.08 16.13 32.58
CA GLY A 49 -8.85 15.15 31.50
C GLY A 49 -7.61 15.37 30.65
N LEU A 50 -6.64 16.18 31.12
CA LEU A 50 -5.38 16.38 30.43
C LEU A 50 -4.39 15.27 30.78
N SER A 51 -3.62 14.80 29.78
CA SER A 51 -2.48 13.93 29.99
C SER A 51 -1.30 14.79 30.48
N VAL A 52 -0.83 14.53 31.71
CA VAL A 52 0.24 15.32 32.35
C VAL A 52 1.37 14.40 32.73
N GLY A 53 2.51 14.57 32.04
CA GLY A 53 3.80 14.04 32.44
C GLY A 53 4.46 15.02 33.45
N HIS A 54 4.94 14.52 34.58
CA HIS A 54 5.66 15.38 35.54
C HIS A 54 6.90 14.73 36.08
N ALA A 55 7.90 15.54 36.38
CA ALA A 55 9.11 15.14 37.10
C ALA A 55 9.44 16.16 38.17
N VAL A 56 9.85 15.70 39.34
CA VAL A 56 10.31 16.54 40.46
C VAL A 56 11.79 16.32 40.64
N ARG A 57 12.59 17.32 40.36
CA ARG A 57 14.07 17.18 40.37
C ARG A 57 14.75 18.46 40.83
N SER A 58 15.89 18.30 41.49
CA SER A 58 16.84 19.39 41.62
C SER A 58 17.56 19.64 40.30
N VAL A 59 18.21 20.78 40.14
CA VAL A 59 19.03 21.08 38.95
C VAL A 59 20.07 20.00 38.67
N ARG A 60 20.64 19.40 39.72
CA ARG A 60 21.66 18.33 39.62
C ARG A 60 21.00 17.02 39.10
N GLU A 61 19.88 16.63 39.68
CA GLU A 61 19.18 15.41 39.30
C GLU A 61 18.62 15.52 37.86
N ALA A 62 18.06 16.67 37.47
CA ALA A 62 17.55 16.89 36.09
C ALA A 62 18.68 16.75 35.07
N THR A 63 19.87 17.31 35.39
CA THR A 63 21.01 17.20 34.48
C THR A 63 21.55 15.77 34.43
N ARG A 64 21.60 15.08 35.54
CA ARG A 64 22.05 13.67 35.62
C ARG A 64 21.09 12.76 34.85
N ALA A 65 19.80 12.93 35.00
CA ALA A 65 18.80 12.17 34.26
C ALA A 65 18.92 12.38 32.75
N ALA A 66 19.24 13.60 32.28
CA ALA A 66 19.54 13.88 30.89
C ALA A 66 20.86 13.23 30.39
N GLU A 67 21.80 12.94 31.27
CA GLU A 67 22.98 12.19 30.90
C GLU A 67 22.78 10.68 30.81
N GLU A 68 21.77 10.17 31.52
CA GLU A 68 21.41 8.74 31.59
C GLU A 68 20.44 8.28 30.53
N ALA A 69 19.49 9.15 30.06
CA ALA A 69 18.46 8.79 29.09
C ALA A 69 18.25 9.88 28.04
N VAL A 70 18.15 9.46 26.78
CA VAL A 70 17.95 10.34 25.61
C VAL A 70 16.64 11.11 25.72
N GLU A 71 15.57 10.48 26.21
CA GLU A 71 14.24 11.10 26.39
C GLU A 71 14.32 12.30 27.35
N ASN A 72 15.04 12.17 28.45
CA ASN A 72 15.25 13.27 29.39
C ASN A 72 16.13 14.37 28.76
N ALA A 73 17.15 14.01 27.98
CA ALA A 73 17.99 14.96 27.28
C ALA A 73 17.19 15.77 26.26
N THR A 74 16.37 15.09 25.44
CA THR A 74 15.53 15.72 24.42
C THR A 74 14.43 16.59 25.04
N ALA A 75 13.79 16.15 26.13
CA ALA A 75 12.79 16.94 26.86
C ALA A 75 13.39 18.25 27.40
N LEU A 76 14.66 18.20 27.86
CA LEU A 76 15.35 19.38 28.35
C LEU A 76 15.91 20.30 27.24
N THR A 77 15.80 19.96 25.95
CA THR A 77 16.20 20.88 24.88
C THR A 77 15.33 22.12 24.84
N SER A 78 14.04 21.99 25.17
CA SER A 78 13.10 23.11 25.28
C SER A 78 12.61 23.27 26.72
N ARG A 79 12.91 24.40 27.30
CA ARG A 79 12.61 24.73 28.69
C ARG A 79 12.02 26.11 28.78
N ARG A 80 10.87 26.25 29.43
CA ARG A 80 10.20 27.55 29.62
C ARG A 80 9.64 27.65 31.04
N LEU A 81 9.98 28.72 31.73
CA LEU A 81 9.38 29.02 33.04
C LEU A 81 7.89 29.23 32.91
N VAL A 82 7.10 28.46 33.66
CA VAL A 82 5.66 28.64 33.82
C VAL A 82 5.39 29.51 35.03
N ALA A 83 6.00 29.18 36.19
CA ALA A 83 5.85 29.93 37.44
C ALA A 83 7.03 29.69 38.39
N GLY A 84 7.27 30.59 39.33
CA GLY A 84 8.26 30.42 40.39
C GLY A 84 9.63 31.04 40.13
N ASP A 85 10.68 30.48 40.76
CA ASP A 85 12.01 31.05 40.80
C ASP A 85 12.78 30.94 39.48
N ARG A 86 12.91 32.05 38.76
CA ARG A 86 13.66 32.18 37.52
C ARG A 86 15.15 31.75 37.68
N GLY A 87 15.76 32.05 38.84
CA GLY A 87 17.16 31.67 39.10
C GLY A 87 17.42 30.15 39.12
N LEU A 88 16.41 29.32 39.43
CA LEU A 88 16.52 27.87 39.28
C LEU A 88 16.61 27.44 37.81
N LEU A 89 15.78 28.04 36.94
CA LEU A 89 15.85 27.77 35.51
C LEU A 89 17.15 28.25 34.90
N ASP A 90 17.64 29.45 35.29
CA ASP A 90 18.92 29.99 34.79
C ASP A 90 20.10 29.10 35.17
N ARG A 91 20.09 28.52 36.39
CA ARG A 91 21.09 27.51 36.82
C ARG A 91 21.00 26.23 36.02
N LEU A 92 19.76 25.75 35.74
CA LEU A 92 19.55 24.59 34.88
C LEU A 92 20.09 24.85 33.46
N ASP A 93 19.77 26.00 32.90
CA ASP A 93 20.23 26.43 31.58
C ASP A 93 21.74 26.49 31.46
N ALA A 94 22.40 27.10 32.46
CA ALA A 94 23.84 27.14 32.50
C ALA A 94 24.48 25.74 32.59
N ARG A 95 23.85 24.83 33.33
CA ARG A 95 24.32 23.47 33.46
C ARG A 95 24.09 22.64 32.22
N VAL A 96 22.90 22.71 31.64
CA VAL A 96 22.59 22.02 30.37
C VAL A 96 23.52 22.48 29.25
N ARG A 97 23.80 23.80 29.13
CA ARG A 97 24.79 24.29 28.15
C ARG A 97 26.18 23.67 28.36
N ARG A 98 26.63 23.55 29.59
CA ARG A 98 27.94 22.90 29.91
C ARG A 98 27.92 21.40 29.56
N THR A 99 26.84 20.70 29.85
CA THR A 99 26.69 19.28 29.51
C THR A 99 26.61 19.09 28.01
N SER A 100 25.83 19.92 27.28
CA SER A 100 25.79 19.87 25.83
C SER A 100 27.14 20.08 25.18
N ALA A 101 27.97 21.00 25.71
CA ALA A 101 29.33 21.22 25.21
C ALA A 101 30.22 19.98 25.34
N ARG A 102 29.96 19.11 26.33
CA ARG A 102 30.75 17.90 26.59
C ARG A 102 30.20 16.63 25.99
N ARG A 103 28.86 16.47 25.98
CA ARG A 103 28.15 15.24 25.63
C ARG A 103 27.15 15.42 24.48
N GLY A 104 27.01 16.61 23.93
CA GLY A 104 26.04 16.89 22.89
C GLY A 104 26.23 16.07 21.61
N ARG A 105 27.49 15.69 21.29
CA ARG A 105 27.79 14.75 20.20
C ARG A 105 27.13 13.39 20.41
N ASN A 106 27.11 12.88 21.64
CA ASN A 106 26.46 11.61 21.97
C ASN A 106 24.93 11.71 21.77
N LEU A 107 24.34 12.85 22.12
CA LEU A 107 22.91 13.08 21.85
C LEU A 107 22.64 12.99 20.33
N VAL A 108 23.45 13.67 19.50
CA VAL A 108 23.29 13.62 18.03
C VAL A 108 23.44 12.20 17.49
N LEU A 109 24.44 11.46 17.96
CA LEU A 109 24.65 10.06 17.57
C LEU A 109 23.47 9.17 17.99
N SER A 110 22.86 9.44 19.15
CA SER A 110 21.71 8.68 19.64
C SER A 110 20.43 8.98 18.83
N VAL A 111 20.09 10.27 18.66
CA VAL A 111 18.88 10.67 17.92
C VAL A 111 19.01 10.43 16.42
N GLY A 112 20.23 10.37 15.88
CA GLY A 112 20.53 10.09 14.48
C GLY A 112 20.65 8.60 14.14
N ARG A 113 20.59 7.68 15.12
CA ARG A 113 20.71 6.23 14.87
C ARG A 113 19.72 5.70 13.85
N GLU A 114 18.48 6.13 13.96
CA GLU A 114 17.40 5.72 13.06
C GLU A 114 17.34 6.56 11.77
N GLY A 115 18.21 7.58 11.65
CA GLY A 115 18.15 8.53 10.51
C GLY A 115 18.25 7.86 9.15
N PRO A 116 19.23 7.00 8.89
CA PRO A 116 19.35 6.29 7.60
C PRO A 116 18.19 5.33 7.34
N ASP A 117 17.77 4.55 8.34
CA ASP A 117 16.67 3.59 8.19
C ASP A 117 15.34 4.31 7.94
N ARG A 118 15.09 5.42 8.62
CA ARG A 118 13.90 6.25 8.40
C ARG A 118 13.90 6.91 7.03
N ALA A 119 15.04 7.35 6.53
CA ALA A 119 15.15 7.95 5.19
C ALA A 119 14.85 6.94 4.07
N ALA A 120 14.99 5.64 4.33
CA ALA A 120 14.62 4.57 3.42
C ALA A 120 13.10 4.28 3.41
N LEU A 121 12.36 4.71 4.45
CA LEU A 121 10.93 4.48 4.52
C LEU A 121 10.17 5.40 3.55
N PRO A 122 9.09 4.89 2.92
CA PRO A 122 8.31 5.68 2.00
C PRO A 122 7.56 6.82 2.73
N VAL A 123 7.55 7.98 2.10
CA VAL A 123 6.74 9.15 2.47
C VAL A 123 5.57 9.25 1.51
N GLY A 124 4.43 9.77 1.94
CA GLY A 124 3.24 9.90 1.09
C GLY A 124 2.19 8.82 1.36
N ARG A 125 2.12 8.32 2.60
CA ARG A 125 1.03 7.42 3.02
C ARG A 125 -0.31 8.13 2.99
N LEU A 126 -1.38 7.41 2.65
CA LEU A 126 -2.75 7.92 2.74
C LEU A 126 -3.22 8.12 4.18
N GLU A 127 -2.76 7.29 5.10
CA GLU A 127 -3.04 7.41 6.53
C GLU A 127 -1.75 7.74 7.31
N PRO A 128 -1.20 8.95 7.15
CA PRO A 128 0.06 9.31 7.78
C PRO A 128 -0.10 9.50 9.30
N ASP A 129 0.86 9.04 10.07
CA ASP A 129 1.10 9.53 11.42
C ASP A 129 1.83 10.88 11.31
N LEU A 130 1.09 11.96 11.59
CA LEU A 130 1.59 13.35 11.42
C LEU A 130 2.79 13.66 12.32
N LYS A 131 3.01 12.88 13.36
CA LYS A 131 4.11 13.04 14.30
C LYS A 131 5.25 12.09 14.05
N CYS A 132 4.97 10.79 13.88
CA CYS A 132 5.96 9.74 13.94
C CYS A 132 6.38 9.16 12.60
N ASP A 133 5.59 9.27 11.53
CA ASP A 133 6.01 8.80 10.21
C ASP A 133 7.18 9.63 9.63
N PRO A 134 7.94 9.11 8.66
CA PRO A 134 9.01 9.84 7.99
C PRO A 134 8.52 11.19 7.46
N GLY A 135 9.25 12.25 7.75
CA GLY A 135 8.84 13.61 7.42
C GLY A 135 7.81 14.24 8.37
N GLY A 136 7.37 13.53 9.42
CA GLY A 136 6.49 14.06 10.44
C GLY A 136 7.17 15.03 11.41
N LEU A 137 6.39 15.53 12.38
CA LEU A 137 6.84 16.52 13.37
C LEU A 137 8.05 16.04 14.17
N ARG A 138 8.20 14.72 14.39
CA ARG A 138 9.31 14.13 15.10
C ARG A 138 10.66 14.33 14.39
N ASP A 139 10.68 14.35 13.08
CA ASP A 139 11.91 14.58 12.33
C ASP A 139 12.35 16.04 12.42
N LEU A 140 11.41 16.98 12.51
CA LEU A 140 11.71 18.38 12.84
C LEU A 140 12.28 18.54 14.25
N ASP A 141 11.69 17.85 15.25
CA ASP A 141 12.20 17.85 16.62
C ASP A 141 13.60 17.26 16.67
N ARG A 142 13.90 16.19 15.94
CA ARG A 142 15.22 15.56 15.86
C ARG A 142 16.29 16.52 15.33
N LEU A 143 15.97 17.31 14.30
CA LEU A 143 16.90 18.33 13.79
C LEU A 143 17.18 19.40 14.86
N GLU A 144 16.17 19.85 15.61
CA GLU A 144 16.34 20.81 16.72
C GLU A 144 17.14 20.20 17.89
N TRP A 145 16.94 18.91 18.19
CA TRP A 145 17.75 18.20 19.19
C TRP A 145 19.22 18.10 18.76
N ALA A 146 19.47 17.83 17.47
CA ALA A 146 20.83 17.83 16.92
C ALA A 146 21.47 19.21 17.00
N ALA A 147 20.70 20.28 16.68
CA ALA A 147 21.17 21.66 16.85
C ALA A 147 21.51 21.99 18.31
N SER A 148 20.69 21.52 19.26
CA SER A 148 21.00 21.64 20.69
C SER A 148 22.28 20.91 21.08
N GLY A 149 22.50 19.71 20.55
CA GLY A 149 23.67 18.88 20.84
C GLY A 149 24.97 19.45 20.30
N LEU A 150 25.00 19.90 19.04
CA LEU A 150 26.20 20.42 18.38
C LEU A 150 26.46 21.91 18.66
N LEU A 151 25.37 22.71 18.69
CA LEU A 151 25.46 24.18 18.69
C LEU A 151 24.96 24.81 19.99
N GLY A 152 24.42 24.01 20.91
CA GLY A 152 23.88 24.50 22.19
C GLY A 152 22.57 25.29 22.05
N ARG A 153 21.95 25.30 20.85
CA ARG A 153 20.73 26.07 20.53
C ARG A 153 19.74 25.15 19.82
N PRO A 154 18.56 24.85 20.41
CA PRO A 154 17.58 23.95 19.83
C PRO A 154 16.70 24.67 18.79
N SER A 155 17.30 25.11 17.69
CA SER A 155 16.56 25.81 16.64
C SER A 155 17.08 25.48 15.23
N LEU A 156 16.18 25.50 14.24
CA LEU A 156 16.53 25.30 12.83
C LEU A 156 17.40 26.46 12.31
N GLU A 157 17.21 27.70 12.82
CA GLU A 157 18.03 28.86 12.49
C GLU A 157 19.50 28.65 12.87
N ALA A 158 19.75 27.95 13.99
CA ALA A 158 21.12 27.63 14.38
C ALA A 158 21.79 26.69 13.37
N LEU A 159 21.04 25.76 12.78
CA LEU A 159 21.52 24.86 11.71
C LEU A 159 21.81 25.64 10.42
N VAL A 160 21.01 26.66 10.09
CA VAL A 160 21.29 27.56 8.96
C VAL A 160 22.59 28.34 9.20
N GLY A 161 22.72 28.95 10.38
CA GLY A 161 23.91 29.72 10.73
C GLY A 161 25.20 28.89 10.76
N ALA A 162 25.09 27.58 11.04
CA ALA A 162 26.21 26.64 11.02
C ALA A 162 26.45 25.97 9.66
N GLY A 163 25.58 26.21 8.65
CA GLY A 163 25.74 25.71 7.29
C GLY A 163 25.23 24.29 7.05
N TYR A 164 24.47 23.69 7.98
CA TYR A 164 23.81 22.38 7.77
C TYR A 164 22.56 22.50 6.90
N LEU A 165 21.86 23.65 6.97
CA LEU A 165 20.66 23.96 6.19
C LEU A 165 20.86 25.23 5.37
N GLY A 166 20.18 25.32 4.23
CA GLY A 166 20.03 26.58 3.48
C GLY A 166 18.83 27.41 3.96
N ALA A 167 18.78 28.68 3.60
CA ALA A 167 17.63 29.55 3.89
C ALA A 167 16.32 29.02 3.23
N PRO A 168 16.33 28.51 1.98
CA PRO A 168 15.16 27.87 1.38
C PRO A 168 14.70 26.63 2.15
N ASP A 169 15.64 25.78 2.62
CA ASP A 169 15.32 24.59 3.41
C ASP A 169 14.64 24.98 4.73
N HIS A 170 15.16 26.01 5.42
CA HIS A 170 14.55 26.54 6.64
C HIS A 170 13.12 27.02 6.40
N SER A 171 12.90 27.76 5.32
CA SER A 171 11.57 28.25 4.96
C SER A 171 10.60 27.10 4.68
N ALA A 172 11.03 26.07 3.94
CA ALA A 172 10.25 24.87 3.67
C ALA A 172 9.91 24.11 4.96
N LEU A 173 10.87 23.89 5.87
CA LEU A 173 10.64 23.21 7.15
C LEU A 173 9.67 23.99 8.05
N ARG A 174 9.75 25.33 8.05
CA ARG A 174 8.84 26.18 8.83
C ARG A 174 7.40 26.11 8.31
N LEU A 175 7.21 26.14 6.99
CA LEU A 175 5.91 25.97 6.35
C LEU A 175 5.35 24.55 6.62
N ALA A 176 6.15 23.51 6.43
CA ALA A 176 5.78 22.12 6.69
C ALA A 176 5.33 21.93 8.15
N ARG A 177 6.06 22.50 9.11
CA ARG A 177 5.67 22.47 10.52
C ARG A 177 4.30 23.11 10.75
N ALA A 178 4.02 24.24 10.13
CA ALA A 178 2.73 24.91 10.26
C ALA A 178 1.60 24.04 9.73
N VAL A 179 1.75 23.44 8.54
CA VAL A 179 0.77 22.53 7.94
C VAL A 179 0.53 21.33 8.86
N LEU A 180 1.59 20.64 9.30
CA LEU A 180 1.49 19.43 10.12
C LEU A 180 0.87 19.71 11.50
N LEU A 181 1.22 20.80 12.16
CA LEU A 181 0.62 21.18 13.44
C LEU A 181 -0.85 21.55 13.27
N THR A 182 -1.21 22.28 12.22
CA THR A 182 -2.60 22.65 11.93
C THR A 182 -3.45 21.42 11.67
N ALA A 183 -2.98 20.51 10.80
CA ALA A 183 -3.66 19.25 10.52
C ALA A 183 -3.79 18.37 11.78
N ARG A 184 -2.74 18.28 12.61
CA ARG A 184 -2.74 17.53 13.86
C ARG A 184 -3.71 18.11 14.88
N CYS A 185 -3.78 19.42 15.03
CA CYS A 185 -4.75 20.07 15.93
C CYS A 185 -6.19 19.85 15.45
N ALA A 186 -6.45 19.96 14.16
CA ALA A 186 -7.76 19.69 13.58
C ALA A 186 -8.17 18.22 13.79
N LEU A 187 -7.25 17.26 13.59
CA LEU A 187 -7.47 15.84 13.87
C LEU A 187 -7.87 15.59 15.32
N HIS A 188 -7.13 16.15 16.29
CA HIS A 188 -7.42 15.99 17.71
C HIS A 188 -8.76 16.63 18.14
N LEU A 189 -9.22 17.66 17.43
CA LEU A 189 -10.50 18.30 17.65
C LEU A 189 -11.68 17.56 16.98
N THR A 190 -11.39 16.81 15.94
CA THR A 190 -12.38 16.02 15.19
C THR A 190 -12.66 14.69 15.90
N ASP A 191 -11.60 13.92 16.23
CA ASP A 191 -11.72 12.68 16.99
C ASP A 191 -10.71 12.66 18.16
N PRO A 192 -11.19 12.85 19.40
CA PRO A 192 -10.32 12.78 20.57
C PRO A 192 -9.59 11.44 20.78
N ARG A 193 -9.97 10.38 20.05
CA ARG A 193 -9.36 9.04 20.14
C ARG A 193 -8.40 8.75 18.99
N ALA A 194 -8.32 9.61 17.97
CA ALA A 194 -7.56 9.35 16.75
C ALA A 194 -6.04 9.24 16.96
N GLY A 195 -5.49 9.75 18.07
CA GLY A 195 -4.05 9.88 18.21
C GLY A 195 -3.46 10.81 17.15
N ASP A 196 -2.29 10.46 16.59
CA ASP A 196 -1.60 11.30 15.59
C ASP A 196 -1.73 10.76 14.15
N ARG A 197 -2.48 9.65 13.94
CA ARG A 197 -2.73 9.06 12.63
C ARG A 197 -3.97 9.66 11.98
N LEU A 198 -3.78 10.27 10.81
CA LEU A 198 -4.85 10.80 9.98
C LEU A 198 -5.47 9.65 9.16
N ARG A 199 -6.47 8.97 9.77
CA ARG A 199 -7.14 7.81 9.16
C ARG A 199 -8.07 8.22 8.03
N LEU A 200 -8.30 7.29 7.10
CA LEU A 200 -9.13 7.49 5.91
C LEU A 200 -10.56 7.96 6.23
N ASP A 201 -11.16 7.42 7.31
CA ASP A 201 -12.51 7.77 7.76
C ASP A 201 -12.63 9.19 8.35
N LEU A 202 -11.51 9.83 8.66
CA LEU A 202 -11.46 11.19 9.24
C LEU A 202 -11.06 12.26 8.24
N HIS A 203 -10.65 11.90 7.02
CA HIS A 203 -10.13 12.86 6.04
C HIS A 203 -11.11 14.00 5.75
N ASP A 204 -12.37 13.67 5.45
CA ASP A 204 -13.40 14.66 5.08
C ASP A 204 -13.78 15.56 6.26
N ASP A 205 -13.92 14.99 7.47
CA ASP A 205 -14.24 15.73 8.67
C ASP A 205 -13.12 16.69 9.09
N VAL A 206 -11.86 16.25 9.02
CA VAL A 206 -10.68 17.08 9.32
C VAL A 206 -10.53 18.18 8.29
N ALA A 207 -10.70 17.88 6.99
CA ALA A 207 -10.63 18.87 5.91
C ALA A 207 -11.74 19.92 6.03
N THR A 208 -12.98 19.51 6.29
CA THR A 208 -14.11 20.41 6.52
C THR A 208 -13.85 21.35 7.71
N ARG A 209 -13.25 20.85 8.79
CA ARG A 209 -12.86 21.69 9.94
C ARG A 209 -11.83 22.75 9.57
N LEU A 210 -10.98 22.47 8.57
CA LEU A 210 -9.97 23.41 8.05
C LEU A 210 -10.50 24.30 6.92
N GLY A 211 -11.77 24.16 6.50
CA GLY A 211 -12.39 24.94 5.43
C GLY A 211 -11.97 24.52 4.02
N GLY A 212 -11.51 23.27 3.82
CA GLY A 212 -11.09 22.71 2.54
C GLY A 212 -11.69 21.34 2.27
N ASP A 213 -11.19 20.67 1.25
CA ASP A 213 -11.51 19.29 0.90
C ASP A 213 -10.39 18.32 1.32
N ALA A 214 -10.72 17.05 1.36
CA ALA A 214 -9.80 16.01 1.81
C ALA A 214 -8.60 15.81 0.89
N ASP A 215 -8.77 15.99 -0.41
CA ASP A 215 -7.69 15.81 -1.38
C ASP A 215 -6.65 16.93 -1.23
N GLY A 216 -7.11 18.17 -1.06
CA GLY A 216 -6.26 19.31 -0.75
C GLY A 216 -5.53 19.17 0.58
N LEU A 217 -6.21 18.67 1.63
CA LEU A 217 -5.59 18.39 2.93
C LEU A 217 -4.46 17.34 2.79
N LEU A 218 -4.75 16.21 2.16
CA LEU A 218 -3.79 15.12 2.00
C LEU A 218 -2.60 15.54 1.15
N ARG A 219 -2.85 16.25 0.06
CA ARG A 219 -1.78 16.82 -0.77
C ARG A 219 -0.88 17.76 0.03
N ALA A 220 -1.46 18.68 0.80
CA ALA A 220 -0.70 19.62 1.62
C ALA A 220 0.13 18.91 2.69
N VAL A 221 -0.44 17.92 3.39
CA VAL A 221 0.26 17.10 4.39
C VAL A 221 1.37 16.27 3.73
N GLY A 222 1.09 15.58 2.63
CA GLY A 222 2.06 14.77 1.90
C GLY A 222 3.27 15.60 1.42
N LEU A 223 3.03 16.75 0.81
CA LEU A 223 4.09 17.64 0.36
C LEU A 223 4.90 18.22 1.53
N ALA A 224 4.25 18.54 2.66
CA ALA A 224 4.93 19.00 3.87
C ALA A 224 5.85 17.92 4.44
N MET A 225 5.37 16.69 4.56
CA MET A 225 6.17 15.55 5.04
C MET A 225 7.35 15.25 4.11
N ARG A 226 7.17 15.32 2.80
CA ARG A 226 8.26 15.16 1.82
C ARG A 226 9.33 16.23 1.96
N ALA A 227 8.94 17.49 2.13
CA ALA A 227 9.89 18.57 2.34
C ALA A 227 10.75 18.34 3.60
N VAL A 228 10.12 17.89 4.69
CA VAL A 228 10.85 17.55 5.92
C VAL A 228 11.80 16.37 5.71
N ALA A 229 11.31 15.27 5.10
CA ALA A 229 12.11 14.08 4.85
C ALA A 229 13.31 14.37 3.95
N HIS A 230 13.09 15.10 2.84
CA HIS A 230 14.14 15.51 1.90
C HIS A 230 15.24 16.34 2.58
N VAL A 231 14.86 17.36 3.35
CA VAL A 231 15.84 18.20 4.05
C VAL A 231 16.57 17.41 5.13
N ALA A 232 15.85 16.60 5.91
CA ALA A 232 16.43 15.77 6.95
C ALA A 232 17.43 14.75 6.39
N ALA A 233 17.11 14.07 5.26
CA ALA A 233 17.98 13.11 4.60
C ALA A 233 19.36 13.71 4.23
N ARG A 234 19.39 14.95 3.80
CA ARG A 234 20.62 15.66 3.43
C ARG A 234 21.37 16.24 4.65
N ALA A 235 20.65 16.66 5.68
CA ALA A 235 21.26 17.24 6.87
C ALA A 235 21.91 16.19 7.79
N TRP A 236 21.29 15.01 7.93
CA TRP A 236 21.78 13.99 8.87
C TRP A 236 23.19 13.47 8.60
N PRO A 237 23.62 13.18 7.36
CA PRO A 237 25.00 12.77 7.09
C PRO A 237 26.02 13.80 7.61
N LEU A 238 25.77 15.09 7.41
CA LEU A 238 26.65 16.17 7.86
C LEU A 238 26.68 16.29 9.38
N LEU A 239 25.50 16.23 10.04
CA LEU A 239 25.36 16.28 11.49
C LEU A 239 26.07 15.09 12.17
N LEU A 240 25.93 13.89 11.61
CA LEU A 240 26.58 12.68 12.13
C LEU A 240 28.09 12.70 11.91
N ALA A 241 28.56 13.18 10.76
CA ALA A 241 29.99 13.33 10.49
C ALA A 241 30.65 14.26 11.52
N ASP A 242 30.04 15.41 11.80
CA ASP A 242 30.56 16.33 12.81
C ASP A 242 30.47 15.77 14.25
N ALA A 243 29.40 15.04 14.57
CA ALA A 243 29.27 14.38 15.87
C ALA A 243 30.31 13.30 16.09
N ARG A 244 30.76 12.61 15.03
CA ARG A 244 31.86 11.62 15.07
C ARG A 244 33.26 12.28 15.16
N GLY A 245 33.34 13.61 15.02
CA GLY A 245 34.64 14.33 15.04
C GLY A 245 35.37 14.32 13.70
N GLY A 246 34.67 13.98 12.61
CA GLY A 246 35.24 13.59 11.33
C GLY A 246 35.09 14.57 10.18
N ARG A 247 35.02 15.88 10.36
CA ARG A 247 35.42 16.76 9.24
C ARG A 247 36.93 16.73 9.14
N SER A 248 37.46 15.85 8.32
CA SER A 248 38.86 15.84 7.95
C SER A 248 39.28 17.25 7.50
N ARG A 249 40.37 17.74 8.05
CA ARG A 249 41.06 18.96 7.57
C ARG A 249 41.75 18.74 6.22
N GLN A 250 41.70 17.52 5.67
CA GLN A 250 42.16 17.23 4.32
C GLN A 250 41.19 17.85 3.32
N ARG A 251 41.70 18.50 2.29
CA ARG A 251 40.87 18.93 1.14
C ARG A 251 40.06 17.75 0.65
N PRO A 252 38.74 17.85 0.56
CA PRO A 252 37.93 16.77 0.04
C PRO A 252 38.42 16.43 -1.37
N SER A 253 38.76 15.14 -1.61
CA SER A 253 39.08 14.72 -2.98
C SER A 253 37.79 14.63 -3.77
N ALA A 254 37.67 15.42 -4.82
CA ALA A 254 36.58 15.31 -5.77
C ALA A 254 36.86 14.11 -6.69
N ARG A 255 35.90 13.18 -6.75
CA ARG A 255 35.93 12.06 -7.71
C ARG A 255 34.93 12.34 -8.83
N PRO A 256 35.39 12.65 -10.05
CA PRO A 256 34.51 12.83 -11.19
C PRO A 256 33.67 11.56 -11.44
N VAL A 257 32.38 11.71 -11.70
CA VAL A 257 31.45 10.60 -11.97
C VAL A 257 30.68 10.78 -13.29
N ALA A 258 30.54 12.02 -13.74
CA ALA A 258 30.01 12.37 -15.05
C ALA A 258 30.59 13.74 -15.47
N ASP A 259 30.37 14.14 -16.72
CA ASP A 259 30.80 15.45 -17.19
C ASP A 259 30.12 16.59 -16.39
N GLY A 260 30.92 17.42 -15.72
CA GLY A 260 30.47 18.50 -14.84
C GLY A 260 29.89 18.04 -13.50
N VAL A 261 30.06 16.75 -13.12
CA VAL A 261 29.52 16.17 -11.88
C VAL A 261 30.57 15.33 -11.16
N ALA A 262 30.76 15.56 -9.88
CA ALA A 262 31.68 14.83 -9.03
C ALA A 262 31.05 14.40 -7.71
N VAL A 263 31.65 13.42 -7.03
CA VAL A 263 31.33 13.06 -5.63
C VAL A 263 32.36 13.69 -4.72
N VAL A 264 31.90 14.45 -3.73
CA VAL A 264 32.70 15.15 -2.72
C VAL A 264 32.12 14.83 -1.34
N ASP A 265 32.93 14.29 -0.44
CA ASP A 265 32.49 13.89 0.91
C ASP A 265 31.24 12.96 0.90
N GLY A 266 31.12 12.10 -0.10
CA GLY A 266 30.00 11.17 -0.25
C GLY A 266 28.72 11.78 -0.80
N LEU A 267 28.72 13.05 -1.24
CA LEU A 267 27.58 13.73 -1.84
C LEU A 267 27.91 14.12 -3.29
N VAL A 268 26.88 14.13 -4.15
CA VAL A 268 27.01 14.55 -5.54
C VAL A 268 27.04 16.07 -5.63
N THR A 269 27.98 16.58 -6.38
CA THR A 269 28.19 18.01 -6.59
C THR A 269 28.29 18.32 -8.10
N ILE A 270 27.68 19.42 -8.54
CA ILE A 270 27.89 20.02 -9.85
C ILE A 270 29.10 20.97 -9.77
N ASP A 271 30.03 20.85 -10.71
CA ASP A 271 31.22 21.69 -10.77
C ASP A 271 30.87 23.17 -10.67
N ALA A 272 31.72 23.93 -9.97
CA ALA A 272 31.40 25.32 -9.62
C ALA A 272 31.39 26.28 -10.84
N ASP A 273 32.11 25.93 -11.89
CA ASP A 273 32.21 26.66 -13.18
C ASP A 273 31.12 26.32 -14.19
N ARG A 274 30.30 25.28 -13.92
CA ARG A 274 29.16 24.87 -14.75
C ARG A 274 27.88 25.44 -14.19
N ASP A 275 26.96 25.92 -15.02
CA ASP A 275 25.70 26.50 -14.60
C ASP A 275 24.50 25.67 -15.06
N PRO A 276 23.69 25.09 -14.14
CA PRO A 276 22.48 24.35 -14.52
C PRO A 276 21.43 25.18 -15.26
N ALA A 277 21.44 26.52 -15.15
CA ALA A 277 20.53 27.36 -15.91
C ALA A 277 20.94 27.48 -17.38
N VAL A 278 22.25 27.30 -17.68
CA VAL A 278 22.80 27.34 -19.04
C VAL A 278 22.85 25.92 -19.63
N GLU A 279 23.15 24.92 -18.79
CA GLU A 279 23.25 23.52 -19.17
C GLU A 279 22.28 22.65 -18.32
N PRO A 280 20.99 22.65 -18.66
CA PRO A 280 19.97 22.00 -17.85
C PRO A 280 20.16 20.49 -17.64
N ALA A 281 20.81 19.80 -18.60
CA ALA A 281 21.11 18.36 -18.51
C ALA A 281 22.01 18.00 -17.32
N LEU A 282 22.75 18.94 -16.75
CA LEU A 282 23.51 18.74 -15.51
C LEU A 282 22.64 18.25 -14.35
N ALA A 283 21.36 18.69 -14.29
CA ALA A 283 20.44 18.24 -13.28
C ALA A 283 20.18 16.73 -13.38
N TRP A 284 19.96 16.22 -14.57
CA TRP A 284 19.73 14.79 -14.78
C TRP A 284 21.02 13.97 -14.62
N ARG A 285 22.19 14.49 -15.06
CA ARG A 285 23.47 13.85 -14.77
C ARG A 285 23.72 13.73 -13.26
N ALA A 286 23.47 14.81 -12.50
CA ALA A 286 23.62 14.78 -11.05
C ALA A 286 22.60 13.82 -10.39
N THR A 287 21.37 13.74 -10.91
CA THR A 287 20.36 12.81 -10.44
C THR A 287 20.77 11.35 -10.71
N ALA A 288 21.26 11.04 -11.90
CA ALA A 288 21.74 9.71 -12.25
C ALA A 288 22.98 9.32 -11.42
N ALA A 289 23.91 10.27 -11.19
CA ALA A 289 25.04 10.05 -10.32
C ALA A 289 24.63 9.78 -8.87
N ALA A 290 23.63 10.52 -8.35
CA ALA A 290 23.10 10.30 -7.01
C ALA A 290 22.41 8.92 -6.87
N ALA A 291 21.72 8.47 -7.92
CA ALA A 291 21.15 7.13 -7.99
C ALA A 291 22.23 6.03 -7.98
N ALA A 292 23.26 6.18 -8.81
CA ALA A 292 24.36 5.22 -8.92
C ALA A 292 25.19 5.09 -7.63
N GLU A 293 25.44 6.22 -6.97
CA GLU A 293 26.19 6.27 -5.71
C GLU A 293 25.33 5.99 -4.48
N GLY A 294 24.01 5.88 -4.63
CA GLY A 294 23.06 5.66 -3.53
C GLY A 294 23.02 6.81 -2.52
N THR A 295 23.29 8.05 -2.96
CA THR A 295 23.43 9.24 -2.12
C THR A 295 22.54 10.41 -2.60
N HIS A 296 22.78 11.60 -2.09
CA HIS A 296 22.05 12.83 -2.41
C HIS A 296 22.98 13.87 -3.05
N VAL A 297 22.39 14.86 -3.70
CA VAL A 297 23.13 16.05 -4.10
C VAL A 297 23.49 16.89 -2.89
N ASP A 298 24.65 17.56 -2.92
CA ASP A 298 25.06 18.46 -1.85
C ASP A 298 24.15 19.70 -1.77
N ARG A 299 24.20 20.41 -0.64
CA ARG A 299 23.36 21.59 -0.39
C ARG A 299 23.54 22.67 -1.47
N ARG A 300 24.79 22.95 -1.86
CA ARG A 300 25.08 24.00 -2.85
C ARG A 300 24.52 23.68 -4.22
N THR A 301 24.68 22.45 -4.65
CA THR A 301 24.07 21.91 -5.88
C THR A 301 22.55 21.99 -5.81
N ALA A 302 21.94 21.58 -4.71
CA ALA A 302 20.49 21.65 -4.52
C ALA A 302 19.96 23.09 -4.60
N GLU A 303 20.65 24.06 -4.00
CA GLU A 303 20.28 25.49 -4.07
C GLU A 303 20.37 26.03 -5.51
N ARG A 304 21.43 25.65 -6.25
CA ARG A 304 21.61 26.03 -7.67
C ARG A 304 20.55 25.41 -8.55
N LEU A 305 20.24 24.12 -8.38
CA LEU A 305 19.17 23.44 -9.14
C LEU A 305 17.81 24.08 -8.85
N ARG A 306 17.47 24.31 -7.58
CA ARG A 306 16.20 24.98 -7.23
C ARG A 306 16.09 26.38 -7.83
N ALA A 307 17.17 27.15 -7.84
CA ALA A 307 17.19 28.48 -8.44
C ALA A 307 17.03 28.42 -9.98
N ALA A 308 17.66 27.45 -10.63
CA ALA A 308 17.59 27.29 -12.07
C ALA A 308 16.23 26.79 -12.58
N PHE A 309 15.52 25.99 -11.76
CA PHE A 309 14.34 25.25 -12.23
C PHE A 309 13.00 25.70 -11.60
N ALA A 310 12.98 26.74 -10.75
CA ALA A 310 11.77 27.20 -10.03
C ALA A 310 10.58 27.47 -10.97
N ASP A 311 10.80 28.08 -12.13
CA ASP A 311 9.78 28.44 -13.12
C ASP A 311 10.20 28.05 -14.55
N ALA A 312 11.19 27.16 -14.68
CA ALA A 312 11.74 26.77 -15.98
C ALA A 312 10.80 25.81 -16.71
N ARG A 313 10.79 25.94 -18.05
CA ARG A 313 10.20 25.00 -18.99
C ARG A 313 11.30 24.55 -19.93
N LEU A 314 11.63 23.26 -19.91
CA LEU A 314 12.82 22.74 -20.56
C LEU A 314 12.46 21.66 -21.57
N TRP A 315 13.30 21.54 -22.57
CA TRP A 315 13.21 20.48 -23.57
C TRP A 315 14.19 19.37 -23.25
N TRP A 316 13.78 18.15 -23.55
CA TRP A 316 14.60 16.98 -23.38
C TRP A 316 15.67 16.91 -24.45
N ASP A 317 16.94 16.93 -24.08
CA ASP A 317 18.04 16.53 -24.95
C ASP A 317 18.37 15.06 -24.74
N GLU A 318 19.30 14.52 -25.55
CA GLU A 318 19.72 13.13 -25.47
C GLU A 318 20.31 12.78 -24.10
N THR A 319 21.11 13.69 -23.54
CA THR A 319 21.76 13.50 -22.23
C THR A 319 20.74 13.43 -21.10
N ALA A 320 19.73 14.30 -21.09
CA ALA A 320 18.67 14.28 -20.11
C ALA A 320 17.85 12.99 -20.17
N ARG A 321 17.49 12.53 -21.39
CA ARG A 321 16.78 11.26 -21.58
C ARG A 321 17.60 10.06 -21.09
N ALA A 322 18.87 9.97 -21.50
CA ALA A 322 19.76 8.89 -21.10
C ALA A 322 19.97 8.85 -19.58
N SER A 323 20.11 10.03 -18.95
CA SER A 323 20.29 10.14 -17.50
C SER A 323 19.03 9.80 -16.72
N LEU A 324 17.83 10.15 -17.22
CA LEU A 324 16.57 9.71 -16.63
C LEU A 324 16.46 8.18 -16.64
N LEU A 325 16.69 7.55 -17.79
CA LEU A 325 16.63 6.09 -17.91
C LEU A 325 17.68 5.43 -17.01
N ALA A 326 18.90 5.95 -16.97
CA ALA A 326 19.92 5.50 -16.02
C ALA A 326 19.44 5.59 -14.58
N THR A 327 18.77 6.69 -14.20
CA THR A 327 18.19 6.86 -12.86
C THR A 327 17.16 5.78 -12.54
N LEU A 328 16.21 5.53 -13.44
CA LEU A 328 15.14 4.53 -13.21
C LEU A 328 15.71 3.11 -13.04
N ARG A 329 16.78 2.74 -13.77
CA ARG A 329 17.43 1.42 -13.68
C ARG A 329 18.05 1.12 -12.31
N HIS A 330 18.27 2.14 -11.47
CA HIS A 330 18.81 1.95 -10.11
C HIS A 330 17.74 1.57 -9.05
N GLY A 331 16.48 1.41 -9.42
CA GLY A 331 15.40 0.97 -8.52
C GLY A 331 15.25 1.90 -7.33
N GLU A 332 15.34 1.41 -6.08
CA GLU A 332 15.13 2.23 -4.89
C GLU A 332 16.07 3.43 -4.79
N ALA A 333 17.33 3.28 -5.19
CA ALA A 333 18.29 4.40 -5.23
C ALA A 333 17.89 5.43 -6.28
N GLY A 334 17.44 4.97 -7.45
CA GLY A 334 16.89 5.82 -8.50
C GLY A 334 15.63 6.57 -8.05
N VAL A 335 14.72 5.88 -7.36
CA VAL A 335 13.51 6.48 -6.79
C VAL A 335 13.84 7.59 -5.79
N ARG A 336 14.83 7.38 -4.91
CA ARG A 336 15.28 8.44 -3.99
C ARG A 336 15.83 9.65 -4.73
N ALA A 337 16.71 9.42 -5.71
CA ALA A 337 17.31 10.49 -6.51
C ALA A 337 16.24 11.25 -7.33
N LEU A 338 15.25 10.54 -7.89
CA LEU A 338 14.15 11.16 -8.64
C LEU A 338 13.22 11.99 -7.74
N ARG A 339 12.96 11.54 -6.49
CA ARG A 339 12.24 12.34 -5.50
C ARG A 339 12.99 13.62 -5.12
N ASP A 340 14.31 13.54 -4.99
CA ASP A 340 15.15 14.71 -4.76
C ASP A 340 15.07 15.68 -5.94
N ALA A 341 15.19 15.19 -7.16
CA ALA A 341 15.05 15.98 -8.39
C ALA A 341 13.66 16.63 -8.50
N ASP A 342 12.60 15.90 -8.17
CA ASP A 342 11.23 16.41 -8.12
C ASP A 342 11.08 17.55 -7.08
N HIS A 343 11.61 17.34 -5.87
CA HIS A 343 11.59 18.37 -4.82
C HIS A 343 12.36 19.65 -5.23
N LEU A 344 13.39 19.50 -6.03
CA LEU A 344 14.19 20.60 -6.55
C LEU A 344 13.59 21.27 -7.79
N GLY A 345 12.42 20.80 -8.27
CA GLY A 345 11.72 21.35 -9.43
C GLY A 345 12.19 20.80 -10.78
N VAL A 346 13.18 19.92 -10.80
CA VAL A 346 13.75 19.37 -12.05
C VAL A 346 12.70 18.59 -12.83
N VAL A 347 11.94 17.68 -12.18
CA VAL A 347 10.96 16.86 -12.89
C VAL A 347 9.87 17.72 -13.52
N VAL A 348 9.32 18.70 -12.79
CA VAL A 348 8.25 19.57 -13.28
C VAL A 348 8.76 20.53 -14.38
N ALA A 349 10.03 20.93 -14.35
CA ALA A 349 10.61 21.75 -15.40
C ALA A 349 10.64 21.04 -16.76
N TYR A 350 10.89 19.73 -16.77
CA TYR A 350 10.92 18.88 -17.96
C TYR A 350 9.57 18.22 -18.30
N LEU A 351 8.73 17.98 -17.29
CA LEU A 351 7.40 17.38 -17.41
C LEU A 351 6.40 18.22 -16.57
N PRO A 352 5.91 19.35 -17.09
CA PRO A 352 5.06 20.27 -16.33
C PRO A 352 3.77 19.64 -15.80
N GLN A 353 3.24 18.66 -16.51
CA GLN A 353 2.03 17.93 -16.16
C GLN A 353 2.20 17.10 -14.87
N TRP A 354 3.44 16.76 -14.53
CA TRP A 354 3.78 16.05 -13.29
C TRP A 354 3.32 16.77 -12.02
N ASP A 355 3.17 18.10 -12.07
CA ASP A 355 2.67 18.83 -10.91
C ASP A 355 1.26 18.42 -10.49
N ARG A 356 0.42 17.92 -11.41
CA ARG A 356 -0.90 17.36 -11.07
C ARG A 356 -0.80 16.00 -10.36
N VAL A 357 0.20 15.21 -10.72
CA VAL A 357 0.44 13.86 -10.17
C VAL A 357 1.06 13.95 -8.78
N ARG A 358 1.91 14.97 -8.56
CA ARG A 358 2.65 15.18 -7.32
C ARG A 358 1.72 15.31 -6.12
N GLY A 359 1.83 14.35 -5.17
CA GLY A 359 1.04 14.32 -3.96
C GLY A 359 -0.47 14.14 -4.18
N ALA A 360 -0.91 13.71 -5.37
CA ALA A 360 -2.32 13.44 -5.63
C ALA A 360 -2.78 12.23 -4.80
N PRO A 361 -3.81 12.37 -3.95
CA PRO A 361 -4.25 11.28 -3.09
C PRO A 361 -5.03 10.23 -3.87
N GLN A 362 -4.85 8.95 -3.51
CA GLN A 362 -5.63 7.84 -4.03
C GLN A 362 -6.54 7.30 -2.93
N ARG A 363 -7.64 8.00 -2.64
CA ARG A 363 -8.55 7.71 -1.51
C ARG A 363 -9.42 6.47 -1.75
N ASN A 364 -8.78 5.31 -1.71
CA ASN A 364 -9.45 4.01 -1.74
C ASN A 364 -8.78 3.05 -0.73
N ALA A 365 -9.48 1.97 -0.41
CA ALA A 365 -9.04 1.01 0.61
C ALA A 365 -7.82 0.15 0.21
N PHE A 366 -7.29 0.28 -1.00
CA PHE A 366 -6.23 -0.59 -1.53
C PHE A 366 -4.88 0.07 -1.55
N HIS A 367 -4.83 1.38 -1.91
CA HIS A 367 -3.60 2.12 -2.01
C HIS A 367 -3.13 2.57 -0.63
N HIS A 368 -1.87 2.32 -0.34
CA HIS A 368 -1.22 2.79 0.88
C HIS A 368 -0.56 4.16 0.69
N PHE A 369 -0.37 4.58 -0.58
CA PHE A 369 0.41 5.75 -0.95
C PHE A 369 -0.38 6.68 -1.88
N ASP A 370 0.01 7.94 -1.91
CA ASP A 370 -0.37 8.88 -2.95
C ASP A 370 0.18 8.48 -4.32
N LEU A 371 -0.33 9.10 -5.37
CA LEU A 371 -0.14 8.66 -6.75
C LEU A 371 1.33 8.61 -7.18
N ASP A 372 2.08 9.69 -6.99
CA ASP A 372 3.49 9.72 -7.41
C ASP A 372 4.39 8.80 -6.57
N THR A 373 4.09 8.61 -5.29
CA THR A 373 4.80 7.63 -4.46
C THR A 373 4.53 6.21 -4.97
N HIS A 374 3.29 5.88 -5.26
CA HIS A 374 2.91 4.59 -5.84
C HIS A 374 3.65 4.33 -7.17
N LEU A 375 3.62 5.29 -8.11
CA LEU A 375 4.31 5.18 -9.40
C LEU A 375 5.81 4.91 -9.23
N LEU A 376 6.47 5.64 -8.35
CA LEU A 376 7.89 5.47 -8.07
C LEU A 376 8.18 4.12 -7.40
N HIS A 377 7.31 3.65 -6.50
CA HIS A 377 7.44 2.32 -5.90
C HIS A 377 7.28 1.21 -6.92
N THR A 378 6.40 1.38 -7.91
CA THR A 378 6.24 0.43 -9.01
C THR A 378 7.55 0.26 -9.79
N VAL A 379 8.27 1.37 -10.06
CA VAL A 379 9.62 1.30 -10.66
C VAL A 379 10.60 0.52 -9.77
N ALA A 380 10.63 0.80 -8.47
CA ALA A 380 11.52 0.10 -7.55
C ALA A 380 11.24 -1.41 -7.51
N TRP A 381 9.98 -1.82 -7.43
CA TRP A 381 9.58 -3.22 -7.47
C TRP A 381 9.92 -3.88 -8.79
N LEU A 382 9.69 -3.19 -9.90
CA LEU A 382 10.01 -3.73 -11.23
C LEU A 382 11.50 -4.03 -11.37
N VAL A 383 12.39 -3.16 -10.89
CA VAL A 383 13.84 -3.40 -10.90
C VAL A 383 14.21 -4.59 -10.00
N ARG A 384 13.58 -4.75 -8.83
CA ARG A 384 13.78 -5.90 -7.95
C ARG A 384 13.35 -7.21 -8.60
N ILE A 385 12.21 -7.19 -9.31
CA ILE A 385 11.74 -8.34 -10.12
C ILE A 385 12.78 -8.69 -11.18
N GLY A 386 13.26 -7.70 -11.93
CA GLY A 386 14.28 -7.88 -12.97
C GLY A 386 15.61 -8.43 -12.43
N ARG A 387 15.94 -8.19 -11.16
CA ARG A 387 17.12 -8.74 -10.47
C ARG A 387 16.92 -10.15 -9.92
N GLY A 388 15.71 -10.72 -10.05
CA GLY A 388 15.40 -12.06 -9.56
C GLY A 388 15.13 -12.14 -8.05
N GLU A 389 14.83 -11.02 -7.37
CA GLU A 389 14.56 -11.02 -5.94
C GLU A 389 13.23 -11.71 -5.57
N LEU A 390 12.34 -11.93 -6.53
CA LEU A 390 11.07 -12.64 -6.35
C LEU A 390 11.12 -14.06 -6.92
N ASP A 391 11.48 -14.17 -8.20
CA ASP A 391 11.45 -15.41 -8.97
C ASP A 391 12.39 -15.29 -10.18
N GLU A 392 13.13 -16.38 -10.48
CA GLU A 392 14.07 -16.43 -11.61
C GLU A 392 13.35 -16.39 -12.97
N ASP A 393 12.12 -16.92 -13.07
CA ASP A 393 11.34 -16.88 -14.32
C ASP A 393 10.97 -15.45 -14.68
N HIS A 394 10.58 -14.62 -13.74
CA HIS A 394 10.32 -13.21 -13.97
C HIS A 394 11.59 -12.45 -14.37
N ALA A 395 12.73 -12.77 -13.76
CA ALA A 395 14.01 -12.19 -14.15
C ALA A 395 14.40 -12.57 -15.59
N ARG A 396 14.17 -13.83 -16.00
CA ARG A 396 14.42 -14.26 -17.40
C ARG A 396 13.52 -13.53 -18.40
N ARG A 397 12.24 -13.30 -18.05
CA ARG A 397 11.33 -12.50 -18.90
C ARG A 397 11.82 -11.06 -19.04
N TRP A 398 12.23 -10.43 -17.95
CA TRP A 398 12.83 -9.11 -17.96
C TRP A 398 14.06 -9.04 -18.87
N GLN A 399 14.96 -10.02 -18.76
CA GLN A 399 16.18 -10.10 -19.61
C GLN A 399 15.86 -10.34 -21.08
N GLY A 400 14.73 -10.94 -21.40
CA GLY A 400 14.25 -11.21 -22.75
C GLY A 400 13.56 -10.03 -23.44
N LEU A 401 13.31 -8.92 -22.74
CA LEU A 401 12.70 -7.73 -23.33
C LEU A 401 13.70 -7.02 -24.25
N GLU A 402 13.26 -6.64 -25.45
CA GLU A 402 14.05 -5.82 -26.39
C GLU A 402 14.24 -4.40 -25.84
N ASP A 403 13.23 -3.85 -25.19
CA ASP A 403 13.23 -2.49 -24.63
C ASP A 403 12.73 -2.46 -23.16
N ALA A 404 13.59 -2.90 -22.24
CA ALA A 404 13.31 -2.84 -20.80
C ALA A 404 13.12 -1.39 -20.30
N ASP A 405 13.68 -0.38 -20.96
CA ASP A 405 13.49 1.02 -20.61
C ASP A 405 12.05 1.48 -20.88
N ALA A 406 11.41 0.96 -21.93
CA ALA A 406 9.99 1.22 -22.15
C ALA A 406 9.13 0.72 -20.99
N LEU A 407 9.47 -0.45 -20.42
CA LEU A 407 8.75 -0.99 -19.25
C LEU A 407 9.02 -0.16 -17.99
N LEU A 408 10.24 0.35 -17.77
CA LEU A 408 10.54 1.28 -16.68
C LEU A 408 9.76 2.59 -16.79
N LEU A 409 9.66 3.15 -18.01
CA LEU A 409 8.83 4.33 -18.25
C LEU A 409 7.36 4.03 -18.05
N ALA A 410 6.87 2.86 -18.49
CA ALA A 410 5.50 2.44 -18.23
C ALA A 410 5.24 2.31 -16.71
N ALA A 411 6.13 1.71 -15.95
CA ALA A 411 6.00 1.61 -14.49
C ALA A 411 5.94 2.97 -13.81
N TRP A 412 6.73 3.95 -14.28
CA TRP A 412 6.70 5.32 -13.75
C TRP A 412 5.43 6.09 -14.13
N LEU A 413 4.77 5.72 -15.25
CA LEU A 413 3.71 6.55 -15.84
C LEU A 413 2.35 5.84 -15.96
N HIS A 414 2.20 4.55 -15.55
CA HIS A 414 1.00 3.74 -15.83
C HIS A 414 -0.30 4.35 -15.31
N ASP A 415 -0.25 5.01 -14.20
CA ASP A 415 -1.41 5.56 -13.48
C ASP A 415 -1.52 7.10 -13.56
N VAL A 416 -0.69 7.77 -14.36
CA VAL A 416 -0.73 9.24 -14.43
C VAL A 416 -2.10 9.77 -14.80
N GLY A 417 -2.86 9.04 -15.61
CA GLY A 417 -4.24 9.39 -16.00
C GLY A 417 -5.20 9.60 -14.82
N LYS A 418 -4.93 9.02 -13.64
CA LYS A 418 -5.72 9.25 -12.42
C LYS A 418 -5.79 10.71 -11.98
N ALA A 419 -4.83 11.54 -12.39
CA ALA A 419 -4.84 12.97 -12.13
C ALA A 419 -5.71 13.78 -13.12
N TRP A 420 -6.39 13.11 -14.07
CA TRP A 420 -7.30 13.68 -15.07
C TRP A 420 -8.67 13.01 -15.04
N PRO A 421 -9.73 13.69 -15.48
CA PRO A 421 -11.06 13.07 -15.65
C PRO A 421 -11.05 12.01 -16.75
N GLY A 422 -11.86 10.97 -16.59
CA GLY A 422 -12.08 9.92 -17.58
C GLY A 422 -11.52 8.56 -17.16
N ASP A 423 -11.43 7.63 -18.12
CA ASP A 423 -10.76 6.36 -17.91
C ASP A 423 -9.25 6.59 -17.82
N HIS A 424 -8.67 6.33 -16.66
CA HIS A 424 -7.27 6.67 -16.40
C HIS A 424 -6.27 5.89 -17.26
N SER A 425 -6.61 4.66 -17.68
CA SER A 425 -5.75 3.85 -18.55
C SER A 425 -5.71 4.43 -19.95
N GLN A 426 -6.86 4.85 -20.47
CA GLN A 426 -6.95 5.46 -21.80
C GLN A 426 -6.34 6.85 -21.81
N VAL A 427 -6.79 7.72 -20.89
CA VAL A 427 -6.27 9.09 -20.74
C VAL A 427 -4.76 9.08 -20.49
N GLY A 428 -4.29 8.19 -19.60
CA GLY A 428 -2.87 8.01 -19.32
C GLY A 428 -2.07 7.61 -20.54
N ALA A 429 -2.57 6.69 -21.35
CA ALA A 429 -1.90 6.25 -22.58
C ALA A 429 -1.77 7.38 -23.61
N GLU A 430 -2.81 8.19 -23.79
CA GLU A 430 -2.80 9.35 -24.69
C GLU A 430 -1.78 10.40 -24.25
N LEU A 431 -1.81 10.76 -22.96
CA LEU A 431 -0.85 11.69 -22.36
C LEU A 431 0.59 11.21 -22.49
N VAL A 432 0.84 9.95 -22.19
CA VAL A 432 2.19 9.36 -22.22
C VAL A 432 2.73 9.27 -23.64
N ALA A 433 1.88 8.94 -24.62
CA ALA A 433 2.27 8.94 -26.04
C ALA A 433 2.72 10.33 -26.50
N GLU A 434 1.95 11.37 -26.16
CA GLU A 434 2.29 12.77 -26.44
C GLU A 434 3.58 13.17 -25.74
N TRP A 435 3.68 13.00 -24.41
CA TRP A 435 4.83 13.44 -23.63
C TRP A 435 6.15 12.80 -24.06
N LEU A 436 6.14 11.48 -24.30
CA LEU A 436 7.37 10.78 -24.73
C LEU A 436 7.76 11.10 -26.15
N SER A 437 6.80 11.36 -27.03
CA SER A 437 7.07 11.81 -28.41
C SER A 437 7.68 13.21 -28.41
N ASP A 438 7.09 14.14 -27.67
CA ASP A 438 7.58 15.53 -27.53
C ASP A 438 8.94 15.57 -26.84
N ALA A 439 9.16 14.70 -25.86
CA ALA A 439 10.45 14.54 -25.19
C ALA A 439 11.52 13.86 -26.06
N GLY A 440 11.17 13.36 -27.26
CA GLY A 440 12.11 12.77 -28.20
C GLY A 440 12.61 11.36 -27.83
N PHE A 441 11.82 10.57 -27.08
CA PHE A 441 12.14 9.17 -26.78
C PHE A 441 11.97 8.23 -27.99
N GLY A 442 11.47 8.75 -29.12
CA GLY A 442 11.19 8.01 -30.34
C GLY A 442 9.76 7.44 -30.37
N LEU A 443 9.15 7.48 -31.57
CA LEU A 443 7.75 7.11 -31.76
C LEU A 443 7.47 5.65 -31.35
N VAL A 444 8.36 4.72 -31.70
CA VAL A 444 8.19 3.28 -31.38
C VAL A 444 8.15 3.06 -29.87
N ARG A 445 9.09 3.64 -29.12
CA ARG A 445 9.09 3.53 -27.65
C ARG A 445 7.89 4.22 -27.04
N ALA A 446 7.53 5.42 -27.49
CA ALA A 446 6.37 6.15 -26.99
C ALA A 446 5.06 5.35 -27.16
N GLN A 447 4.87 4.72 -28.33
CA GLN A 447 3.72 3.85 -28.59
C GLN A 447 3.74 2.57 -27.75
N ARG A 448 4.91 1.94 -27.57
CA ARG A 448 5.08 0.75 -26.71
C ARG A 448 4.70 1.08 -25.25
N VAL A 449 5.20 2.19 -24.71
CA VAL A 449 4.85 2.65 -23.34
C VAL A 449 3.38 2.94 -23.24
N ALA A 450 2.80 3.68 -24.18
CA ALA A 450 1.37 4.00 -24.20
C ALA A 450 0.50 2.74 -24.27
N LYS A 451 0.89 1.71 -25.02
CA LYS A 451 0.21 0.41 -25.07
C LYS A 451 0.24 -0.29 -23.71
N LEU A 452 1.41 -0.33 -23.06
CA LEU A 452 1.56 -0.89 -21.71
C LEU A 452 0.70 -0.14 -20.68
N VAL A 453 0.67 1.20 -20.74
CA VAL A 453 -0.17 2.04 -19.88
C VAL A 453 -1.66 1.78 -20.13
N ARG A 454 -2.08 1.69 -21.38
CA ARG A 454 -3.49 1.40 -21.73
C ARG A 454 -3.94 0.06 -21.18
N LEU A 455 -3.07 -0.95 -21.26
CA LEU A 455 -3.42 -2.34 -20.97
C LEU A 455 -2.98 -2.81 -19.57
N HIS A 456 -2.43 -1.93 -18.70
CA HIS A 456 -1.83 -2.35 -17.44
C HIS A 456 -2.79 -3.09 -16.50
N LEU A 457 -4.10 -2.80 -16.57
CA LEU A 457 -5.14 -3.50 -15.81
C LEU A 457 -5.74 -4.71 -16.53
N LEU A 458 -5.38 -4.98 -17.80
CA LEU A 458 -5.97 -6.07 -18.59
C LEU A 458 -5.76 -7.42 -17.90
N LEU A 459 -4.50 -7.81 -17.67
CA LEU A 459 -4.19 -9.12 -17.09
C LEU A 459 -4.76 -9.27 -15.66
N PRO A 460 -4.61 -8.33 -14.73
CA PRO A 460 -5.24 -8.43 -13.40
C PRO A 460 -6.76 -8.54 -13.45
N ASN A 461 -7.42 -7.77 -14.31
CA ASN A 461 -8.87 -7.81 -14.44
C ASN A 461 -9.37 -9.13 -15.00
N VAL A 462 -8.75 -9.61 -16.09
CA VAL A 462 -9.15 -10.90 -16.70
C VAL A 462 -8.85 -12.05 -15.71
N ALA A 463 -7.66 -12.10 -15.14
CA ALA A 463 -7.26 -13.17 -14.21
C ALA A 463 -8.23 -13.32 -13.03
N THR A 464 -8.69 -12.20 -12.46
CA THR A 464 -9.48 -12.23 -11.22
C THR A 464 -10.99 -12.21 -11.45
N ARG A 465 -11.46 -11.81 -12.65
CA ARG A 465 -12.89 -11.55 -12.90
C ARG A 465 -13.51 -12.32 -14.06
N ARG A 466 -12.67 -12.86 -14.97
CA ARG A 466 -13.16 -13.54 -16.16
C ARG A 466 -12.98 -15.05 -16.01
N ASP A 467 -13.73 -15.80 -16.84
CA ASP A 467 -13.52 -17.24 -16.93
C ASP A 467 -12.27 -17.52 -17.79
N LEU A 468 -11.19 -17.95 -17.14
CA LEU A 468 -9.95 -18.28 -17.84
C LEU A 468 -10.04 -19.54 -18.69
N ASP A 469 -11.11 -20.33 -18.52
CA ASP A 469 -11.34 -21.57 -19.28
C ASP A 469 -12.10 -21.30 -20.59
N ASP A 470 -12.53 -20.05 -20.81
CA ASP A 470 -13.17 -19.61 -22.06
C ASP A 470 -12.09 -19.31 -23.13
N PRO A 471 -12.08 -20.05 -24.26
CA PRO A 471 -11.12 -19.81 -25.34
C PRO A 471 -11.27 -18.44 -26.01
N ASP A 472 -12.48 -17.92 -26.09
CA ASP A 472 -12.76 -16.62 -26.72
C ASP A 472 -12.18 -15.50 -25.88
N GLU A 473 -12.27 -15.57 -24.53
CA GLU A 473 -11.64 -14.63 -23.63
C GLU A 473 -10.09 -14.65 -23.76
N ILE A 474 -9.49 -15.83 -23.95
CA ILE A 474 -8.04 -15.94 -24.17
C ILE A 474 -7.64 -15.34 -25.52
N ALA A 475 -8.44 -15.56 -26.58
CA ALA A 475 -8.25 -14.98 -27.90
C ALA A 475 -8.35 -13.46 -27.85
N ASP A 476 -9.39 -12.90 -27.20
CA ASP A 476 -9.54 -11.45 -27.04
C ASP A 476 -8.34 -10.81 -26.33
N VAL A 477 -7.83 -11.45 -25.28
CA VAL A 477 -6.61 -10.98 -24.62
C VAL A 477 -5.39 -11.07 -25.52
N ALA A 478 -5.24 -12.16 -26.30
CA ALA A 478 -4.13 -12.32 -27.25
C ALA A 478 -4.16 -11.23 -28.34
N ASP A 479 -5.35 -10.95 -28.89
CA ASP A 479 -5.53 -9.90 -29.89
C ASP A 479 -5.22 -8.50 -29.34
N ALA A 480 -5.67 -8.20 -28.12
CA ALA A 480 -5.40 -6.92 -27.46
C ALA A 480 -3.89 -6.74 -27.17
N VAL A 481 -3.23 -7.80 -26.74
CA VAL A 481 -1.80 -7.81 -26.40
C VAL A 481 -0.94 -7.84 -27.67
N GLY A 482 -1.25 -8.68 -28.64
CA GLY A 482 -0.67 -8.73 -29.99
C GLY A 482 0.69 -9.41 -30.11
N ASP A 483 1.54 -9.42 -29.04
CA ASP A 483 2.85 -10.05 -29.06
C ASP A 483 3.31 -10.51 -27.67
N VAL A 484 4.28 -11.45 -27.65
CA VAL A 484 4.79 -12.06 -26.41
C VAL A 484 5.58 -11.05 -25.55
N GLU A 485 6.29 -10.10 -26.16
CA GLU A 485 7.04 -9.08 -25.41
C GLU A 485 6.10 -8.16 -24.64
N THR A 486 5.01 -7.70 -25.27
CA THR A 486 3.95 -6.93 -24.61
C THR A 486 3.31 -7.73 -23.49
N LEU A 487 3.03 -9.04 -23.70
CA LEU A 487 2.47 -9.93 -22.69
C LEU A 487 3.39 -10.06 -21.47
N ASP A 488 4.69 -10.32 -21.70
CA ASP A 488 5.69 -10.42 -20.64
C ASP A 488 5.83 -9.08 -19.89
N GLY A 489 5.84 -7.94 -20.60
CA GLY A 489 5.87 -6.60 -20.02
C GLY A 489 4.66 -6.31 -19.15
N LEU A 490 3.44 -6.65 -19.59
CA LEU A 490 2.21 -6.47 -18.81
C LEU A 490 2.19 -7.34 -17.56
N LEU A 491 2.69 -8.59 -17.63
CA LEU A 491 2.81 -9.44 -16.45
C LEU A 491 3.74 -8.82 -15.42
N LEU A 492 4.95 -8.41 -15.83
CA LEU A 492 5.95 -7.80 -14.94
C LEU A 492 5.43 -6.48 -14.33
N LEU A 493 4.72 -5.67 -15.12
CA LEU A 493 4.10 -4.42 -14.65
C LEU A 493 3.01 -4.70 -13.62
N ALA A 494 2.12 -5.66 -13.87
CA ALA A 494 1.05 -6.04 -12.95
C ALA A 494 1.60 -6.56 -11.60
N LEU A 495 2.70 -7.33 -11.64
CA LEU A 495 3.41 -7.79 -10.45
C LEU A 495 4.00 -6.63 -9.65
N ALA A 496 4.65 -5.69 -10.32
CA ALA A 496 5.28 -4.53 -9.69
C ALA A 496 4.23 -3.58 -9.10
N ASP A 497 3.16 -3.28 -9.84
CA ASP A 497 2.05 -2.44 -9.42
C ASP A 497 1.34 -3.00 -8.18
N ALA A 498 0.95 -4.27 -8.20
CA ALA A 498 0.28 -4.91 -7.07
C ALA A 498 1.14 -4.88 -5.79
N ARG A 499 2.46 -5.04 -5.91
CA ARG A 499 3.40 -4.94 -4.78
C ARG A 499 3.56 -3.51 -4.28
N ALA A 500 3.54 -2.53 -5.19
CA ALA A 500 3.61 -1.11 -4.86
C ALA A 500 2.31 -0.61 -4.21
N THR A 501 1.17 -1.19 -4.56
CA THR A 501 -0.15 -0.84 -4.00
C THR A 501 -0.22 -1.18 -2.51
N GLY A 502 0.30 -2.35 -2.10
CA GLY A 502 0.35 -2.74 -0.69
C GLY A 502 0.23 -4.25 -0.46
N PRO A 503 0.46 -4.72 0.77
CA PRO A 503 0.49 -6.16 1.07
C PRO A 503 -0.86 -6.88 0.89
N THR A 504 -1.97 -6.15 0.91
CA THR A 504 -3.32 -6.70 0.69
C THR A 504 -3.69 -6.80 -0.79
N ALA A 505 -3.00 -6.08 -1.67
CA ALA A 505 -3.24 -6.10 -3.11
C ALA A 505 -2.69 -7.36 -3.79
N TRP A 506 -1.73 -8.04 -3.16
CA TRP A 506 -1.05 -9.22 -3.67
C TRP A 506 -1.33 -10.47 -2.85
N SER A 507 -1.44 -11.62 -3.51
CA SER A 507 -1.49 -12.95 -2.88
C SER A 507 -0.93 -14.01 -3.83
N ALA A 508 -0.43 -15.12 -3.28
CA ALA A 508 0.04 -16.27 -4.10
C ALA A 508 -1.06 -16.80 -5.03
N TRP A 509 -2.33 -16.68 -4.62
CA TRP A 509 -3.47 -17.05 -5.46
C TRP A 509 -3.56 -16.18 -6.72
N LYS A 510 -3.46 -14.86 -6.60
CA LYS A 510 -3.45 -13.93 -7.75
C LYS A 510 -2.27 -14.20 -8.67
N ASP A 511 -1.11 -14.51 -8.10
CA ASP A 511 0.08 -14.90 -8.85
C ASP A 511 -0.18 -16.13 -9.71
N GLY A 512 -0.78 -17.16 -9.12
CA GLY A 512 -1.18 -18.37 -9.83
C GLY A 512 -2.18 -18.12 -10.96
N LEU A 513 -3.17 -17.23 -10.75
CA LEU A 513 -4.13 -16.85 -11.79
C LEU A 513 -3.46 -16.10 -12.95
N LEU A 514 -2.59 -15.14 -12.63
CA LEU A 514 -1.84 -14.39 -13.65
C LEU A 514 -0.89 -15.29 -14.43
N ALA A 515 -0.20 -16.22 -13.75
CA ALA A 515 0.67 -17.20 -14.40
C ALA A 515 -0.12 -18.13 -15.36
N THR A 516 -1.33 -18.56 -14.94
CA THR A 516 -2.22 -19.37 -15.77
C THR A 516 -2.68 -18.59 -17.00
N LEU A 517 -3.18 -17.37 -16.82
CA LEU A 517 -3.61 -16.51 -17.94
C LEU A 517 -2.45 -16.26 -18.90
N HIS A 518 -1.30 -15.86 -18.38
CA HIS A 518 -0.11 -15.60 -19.18
C HIS A 518 0.30 -16.82 -20.02
N ALA A 519 0.33 -18.02 -19.41
CA ALA A 519 0.68 -19.25 -20.13
C ALA A 519 -0.28 -19.54 -21.28
N ARG A 520 -1.59 -19.38 -21.08
CA ARG A 520 -2.62 -19.60 -22.10
C ARG A 520 -2.54 -18.59 -23.23
N VAL A 521 -2.46 -17.29 -22.91
CA VAL A 521 -2.31 -16.21 -23.91
C VAL A 521 -1.02 -16.36 -24.72
N ARG A 522 0.07 -16.76 -24.06
CA ARG A 522 1.35 -17.00 -24.74
C ARG A 522 1.28 -18.11 -25.78
N VAL A 523 0.49 -19.16 -25.52
CA VAL A 523 0.24 -20.24 -26.50
C VAL A 523 -0.60 -19.70 -27.66
N ALA A 524 -1.67 -18.96 -27.38
CA ALA A 524 -2.50 -18.36 -28.43
C ALA A 524 -1.70 -17.41 -29.36
N LEU A 525 -0.77 -16.62 -28.79
CA LEU A 525 0.09 -15.71 -29.57
C LEU A 525 1.14 -16.42 -30.45
N ARG A 526 1.45 -17.69 -30.17
CA ARG A 526 2.47 -18.45 -30.92
C ARG A 526 1.92 -19.30 -32.07
N ASP A 527 0.63 -19.31 -32.22
CA ASP A 527 -0.06 -20.18 -33.20
C ASP A 527 0.29 -21.68 -33.02
N ASP A 528 0.80 -22.05 -31.85
CA ASP A 528 1.09 -23.43 -31.48
C ASP A 528 -0.23 -24.14 -31.23
N ALA A 529 -0.58 -25.08 -32.07
CA ALA A 529 -1.86 -25.82 -32.09
C ALA A 529 -2.16 -26.64 -30.81
N ALA A 530 -1.28 -26.63 -29.82
CA ALA A 530 -1.46 -27.29 -28.55
C ALA A 530 -1.67 -26.27 -27.42
N VAL A 531 -2.94 -25.94 -27.14
CA VAL A 531 -3.30 -25.22 -25.91
C VAL A 531 -2.99 -26.13 -24.72
N PRO A 532 -2.11 -25.76 -23.77
CA PRO A 532 -1.91 -26.55 -22.56
C PRO A 532 -3.24 -26.73 -21.83
N GLY A 533 -3.61 -28.00 -21.55
CA GLY A 533 -4.93 -28.33 -21.00
C GLY A 533 -5.99 -28.56 -22.08
N ALA A 534 -5.60 -28.85 -23.32
CA ALA A 534 -6.56 -29.32 -24.32
C ALA A 534 -7.36 -30.52 -23.76
N PRO A 535 -8.68 -30.61 -24.01
CA PRO A 535 -9.54 -31.66 -23.42
C PRO A 535 -8.97 -33.08 -23.56
N ASP A 536 -8.36 -33.39 -24.69
CA ASP A 536 -7.77 -34.71 -24.95
C ASP A 536 -6.48 -34.98 -24.13
N GLU A 537 -5.64 -33.94 -23.91
CA GLU A 537 -4.45 -34.02 -23.09
C GLU A 537 -4.83 -34.18 -21.60
N THR A 538 -5.81 -33.38 -21.15
CA THR A 538 -6.36 -33.46 -19.80
C THR A 538 -6.99 -34.82 -19.54
N ALA A 539 -7.77 -35.33 -20.49
CA ALA A 539 -8.35 -36.67 -20.39
C ALA A 539 -7.27 -37.77 -20.32
N GLY A 540 -6.20 -37.66 -21.11
CA GLY A 540 -5.06 -38.61 -21.05
C GLY A 540 -4.30 -38.55 -19.73
N ALA A 541 -4.05 -37.35 -19.20
CA ALA A 541 -3.43 -37.14 -17.88
C ALA A 541 -4.33 -37.66 -16.74
N ALA A 542 -5.64 -37.42 -16.81
CA ALA A 542 -6.62 -37.93 -15.86
C ALA A 542 -6.67 -39.43 -15.82
N ARG A 543 -6.60 -40.12 -16.97
CA ARG A 543 -6.51 -41.57 -17.02
C ARG A 543 -5.27 -42.09 -16.29
N ARG A 544 -4.11 -41.50 -16.53
CA ARG A 544 -2.87 -41.90 -15.82
C ARG A 544 -2.98 -41.65 -14.31
N ALA A 545 -3.48 -40.50 -13.88
CA ALA A 545 -3.65 -40.19 -12.46
C ALA A 545 -4.66 -41.11 -11.76
N ALA A 546 -5.79 -41.38 -12.39
CA ALA A 546 -6.82 -42.29 -11.88
C ALA A 546 -6.32 -43.73 -11.79
N THR A 547 -5.59 -44.21 -12.80
CA THR A 547 -4.98 -45.54 -12.78
C THR A 547 -3.95 -45.68 -11.64
N ALA A 548 -3.14 -44.61 -11.42
CA ALA A 548 -2.20 -44.58 -10.30
C ALA A 548 -2.90 -44.58 -8.92
N ALA A 549 -4.12 -44.07 -8.85
CA ALA A 549 -4.99 -44.07 -7.68
C ALA A 549 -5.84 -45.36 -7.55
N GLY A 550 -5.66 -46.36 -8.43
CA GLY A 550 -6.37 -47.62 -8.41
C GLY A 550 -7.77 -47.59 -9.01
N VAL A 551 -8.14 -46.52 -9.75
CA VAL A 551 -9.43 -46.40 -10.44
C VAL A 551 -9.36 -47.05 -11.82
N SER A 552 -10.39 -47.78 -12.21
CA SER A 552 -10.42 -48.48 -13.50
C SER A 552 -10.51 -47.51 -14.68
N SER A 553 -9.89 -47.86 -15.82
CA SER A 553 -9.97 -47.08 -17.06
C SER A 553 -11.41 -46.89 -17.51
N ASP A 554 -12.25 -47.89 -17.39
CA ASP A 554 -13.66 -47.83 -17.76
C ASP A 554 -14.46 -46.80 -16.91
N ALA A 555 -14.11 -46.65 -15.63
CA ALA A 555 -14.73 -45.65 -14.77
C ALA A 555 -14.35 -44.23 -15.20
N VAL A 556 -13.09 -44.02 -15.60
CA VAL A 556 -12.61 -42.74 -16.16
C VAL A 556 -13.36 -42.41 -17.45
N ASP A 557 -13.45 -43.39 -18.37
CA ASP A 557 -14.13 -43.19 -19.66
C ASP A 557 -15.62 -42.88 -19.48
N ARG A 558 -16.30 -43.57 -18.57
CA ARG A 558 -17.70 -43.26 -18.22
C ARG A 558 -17.88 -41.85 -17.62
N LEU A 559 -16.94 -41.39 -16.78
CA LEU A 559 -16.98 -40.02 -16.27
C LEU A 559 -16.81 -39.04 -17.41
N LEU A 560 -15.76 -39.20 -18.21
CA LEU A 560 -15.40 -38.29 -19.28
C LEU A 560 -16.48 -38.15 -20.36
N ALA A 561 -17.20 -39.25 -20.65
CA ALA A 561 -18.31 -39.28 -21.59
C ALA A 561 -19.55 -38.50 -21.10
N GLY A 562 -19.72 -38.30 -19.80
CA GLY A 562 -20.88 -37.66 -19.19
C GLY A 562 -20.67 -36.19 -18.78
N VAL A 563 -19.46 -35.64 -18.92
CA VAL A 563 -19.15 -34.26 -18.50
C VAL A 563 -19.13 -33.29 -19.68
N PRO A 564 -19.52 -32.02 -19.49
CA PRO A 564 -19.41 -31.00 -20.53
C PRO A 564 -17.95 -30.66 -20.81
N ARG A 565 -17.65 -30.15 -22.00
CA ARG A 565 -16.28 -29.78 -22.44
C ARG A 565 -15.59 -28.83 -21.46
N ARG A 566 -16.33 -27.86 -20.90
CA ARG A 566 -15.82 -26.91 -19.91
C ARG A 566 -15.22 -27.56 -18.66
N TYR A 567 -15.74 -28.74 -18.26
CA TYR A 567 -15.15 -29.49 -17.16
C TYR A 567 -13.73 -29.96 -17.48
N LEU A 568 -13.50 -30.47 -18.69
CA LEU A 568 -12.20 -30.97 -19.13
C LEU A 568 -11.14 -29.86 -19.28
N VAL A 569 -11.60 -28.64 -19.54
CA VAL A 569 -10.73 -27.46 -19.62
C VAL A 569 -10.39 -26.93 -18.23
N ALA A 570 -11.35 -26.94 -17.31
CA ALA A 570 -11.23 -26.35 -15.98
C ALA A 570 -10.59 -27.30 -14.93
N ALA A 571 -10.87 -28.61 -15.02
CA ALA A 571 -10.43 -29.58 -14.02
C ALA A 571 -9.01 -30.10 -14.31
N SER A 572 -8.13 -30.09 -13.29
CA SER A 572 -6.84 -30.77 -13.38
C SER A 572 -7.01 -32.31 -13.36
N ALA A 573 -5.98 -33.03 -13.78
CA ALA A 573 -5.98 -34.48 -13.73
C ALA A 573 -6.24 -35.04 -12.31
N GLU A 574 -5.65 -34.40 -11.31
CA GLU A 574 -5.85 -34.73 -9.88
C GLU A 574 -7.28 -34.43 -9.43
N GLN A 575 -7.90 -33.35 -9.94
CA GLN A 575 -9.29 -33.00 -9.65
C GLN A 575 -10.24 -34.05 -10.22
N ILE A 576 -9.99 -34.49 -11.45
CA ILE A 576 -10.76 -35.57 -12.10
C ILE A 576 -10.63 -36.87 -11.32
N ALA A 577 -9.41 -37.27 -10.92
CA ALA A 577 -9.16 -38.46 -10.12
C ALA A 577 -9.89 -38.41 -8.76
N GLU A 578 -9.90 -37.24 -8.11
CA GLU A 578 -10.63 -37.05 -6.85
C GLU A 578 -12.16 -37.17 -7.02
N HIS A 579 -12.72 -36.58 -8.06
CA HIS A 579 -14.15 -36.71 -8.35
C HIS A 579 -14.53 -38.17 -8.65
N LEU A 580 -13.67 -38.93 -9.36
CA LEU A 580 -13.87 -40.35 -9.59
C LEU A 580 -13.89 -41.16 -8.29
N ARG A 581 -12.92 -40.89 -7.40
CA ARG A 581 -12.85 -41.53 -6.08
C ARG A 581 -14.11 -41.24 -5.24
N LEU A 582 -14.58 -39.98 -5.24
CA LEU A 582 -15.78 -39.58 -4.52
C LEU A 582 -17.05 -40.21 -5.13
N LEU A 583 -17.13 -40.36 -6.47
CA LEU A 583 -18.23 -41.05 -7.15
C LEU A 583 -18.31 -42.52 -6.77
N GLU A 584 -17.19 -43.21 -6.67
CA GLU A 584 -17.13 -44.62 -6.28
C GLU A 584 -17.49 -44.82 -4.79
N GLN A 585 -17.15 -43.89 -3.93
CA GLN A 585 -17.43 -43.94 -2.49
C GLN A 585 -18.82 -43.42 -2.12
N ARG A 586 -19.49 -42.73 -3.04
CA ARG A 586 -20.78 -42.07 -2.79
C ARG A 586 -21.89 -43.09 -2.65
N GLU A 587 -22.66 -43.04 -1.58
CA GLU A 587 -23.94 -43.72 -1.47
C GLU A 587 -25.01 -43.05 -2.36
N PRO A 588 -25.89 -43.82 -3.02
CA PRO A 588 -26.97 -43.23 -3.82
C PRO A 588 -27.84 -42.24 -3.01
N GLY A 589 -28.06 -41.05 -3.56
CA GLY A 589 -28.84 -40.01 -2.92
C GLY A 589 -28.12 -39.23 -1.82
N ARG A 590 -26.85 -39.57 -1.48
CA ARG A 590 -26.02 -38.80 -0.53
C ARG A 590 -24.92 -38.04 -1.25
N ALA A 591 -24.44 -36.94 -0.61
CA ALA A 591 -23.25 -36.24 -1.09
C ALA A 591 -21.97 -36.95 -0.58
N ALA A 592 -20.87 -36.76 -1.29
CA ALA A 592 -19.51 -37.09 -0.83
C ALA A 592 -18.61 -35.87 -0.98
N ALA A 593 -17.72 -35.63 -0.02
CA ALA A 593 -16.82 -34.48 -0.06
C ALA A 593 -15.46 -34.83 0.55
N ALA A 594 -14.39 -34.20 -0.01
CA ALA A 594 -13.03 -34.38 0.52
C ALA A 594 -12.18 -33.13 0.29
N TRP A 595 -11.21 -32.92 1.18
CA TRP A 595 -10.20 -31.92 1.08
C TRP A 595 -8.90 -32.43 0.46
N ARG A 596 -8.26 -31.59 -0.35
CA ARG A 596 -6.89 -31.81 -0.81
C ARG A 596 -6.10 -30.49 -0.76
N PRO A 597 -4.76 -30.53 -0.70
CA PRO A 597 -3.95 -29.34 -0.91
C PRO A 597 -4.25 -28.71 -2.28
N GLY A 598 -4.29 -27.38 -2.35
CA GLY A 598 -4.38 -26.68 -3.61
C GLY A 598 -3.05 -26.67 -4.35
N ALA A 599 -3.09 -26.39 -5.65
CA ALA A 599 -1.88 -26.23 -6.47
C ALA A 599 -1.05 -25.00 -6.06
N VAL A 600 -1.70 -23.99 -5.49
CA VAL A 600 -1.06 -22.77 -5.00
C VAL A 600 -0.78 -22.91 -3.49
N PRO A 601 0.44 -22.59 -3.01
CA PRO A 601 0.74 -22.60 -1.58
C PRO A 601 -0.24 -21.73 -0.78
N GLY A 602 -0.69 -22.21 0.37
CA GLY A 602 -1.67 -21.50 1.20
C GLY A 602 -3.11 -21.63 0.71
N THR A 603 -3.40 -22.60 -0.17
CA THR A 603 -4.75 -22.96 -0.60
C THR A 603 -5.08 -24.43 -0.35
N ALA A 604 -6.38 -24.72 -0.22
CA ALA A 604 -6.93 -26.09 -0.22
C ALA A 604 -8.16 -26.13 -1.14
N VAL A 605 -8.44 -27.30 -1.68
CA VAL A 605 -9.58 -27.54 -2.55
C VAL A 605 -10.52 -28.55 -1.88
N LEU A 606 -11.78 -28.17 -1.70
CA LEU A 606 -12.87 -29.04 -1.33
C LEU A 606 -13.53 -29.54 -2.62
N SER A 607 -13.52 -30.83 -2.84
CA SER A 607 -14.28 -31.48 -3.90
C SER A 607 -15.61 -32.00 -3.34
N VAL A 608 -16.71 -31.77 -4.04
CA VAL A 608 -18.06 -32.19 -3.65
C VAL A 608 -18.73 -32.88 -4.82
N VAL A 609 -19.29 -34.08 -4.57
CA VAL A 609 -20.10 -34.82 -5.51
C VAL A 609 -21.48 -35.06 -4.88
N ALA A 610 -22.53 -34.56 -5.55
CA ALA A 610 -23.90 -34.60 -5.03
C ALA A 610 -24.91 -34.68 -6.18
N ASP A 611 -26.20 -34.93 -5.89
CA ASP A 611 -27.26 -34.67 -6.85
C ASP A 611 -27.43 -33.15 -7.03
N ASP A 612 -27.45 -32.68 -8.29
CA ASP A 612 -27.54 -31.25 -8.56
C ASP A 612 -28.89 -30.69 -8.15
N ARG A 613 -28.83 -29.55 -7.46
CA ARG A 613 -30.01 -28.80 -6.99
C ARG A 613 -29.70 -27.35 -6.73
N VAL A 614 -30.73 -26.52 -6.85
CA VAL A 614 -30.65 -25.10 -6.43
C VAL A 614 -30.26 -25.02 -4.95
N GLY A 615 -29.29 -24.17 -4.64
CA GLY A 615 -28.79 -23.94 -3.28
C GLY A 615 -27.59 -24.82 -2.86
N LEU A 616 -27.11 -25.76 -3.68
CA LEU A 616 -25.93 -26.57 -3.41
C LEU A 616 -24.70 -25.72 -3.14
N LEU A 617 -24.42 -24.74 -4.03
CA LEU A 617 -23.35 -23.78 -3.88
C LEU A 617 -23.46 -22.97 -2.57
N GLY A 618 -24.68 -22.56 -2.20
CA GLY A 618 -24.97 -21.82 -0.96
C GLY A 618 -24.68 -22.65 0.27
N ALA A 619 -25.08 -23.91 0.31
CA ALA A 619 -24.82 -24.82 1.44
C ALA A 619 -23.31 -24.98 1.66
N CYS A 620 -22.55 -25.27 0.60
CA CYS A 620 -21.09 -25.40 0.67
C CYS A 620 -20.40 -24.09 1.10
N ALA A 621 -20.73 -22.95 0.46
CA ALA A 621 -20.17 -21.65 0.80
C ALA A 621 -20.50 -21.23 2.25
N GLY A 622 -21.67 -21.62 2.76
CA GLY A 622 -22.09 -21.36 4.13
C GLY A 622 -21.25 -22.07 5.17
N ILE A 623 -20.98 -23.37 4.99
CA ILE A 623 -20.10 -24.11 5.91
C ILE A 623 -18.65 -23.62 5.79
N ILE A 624 -18.15 -23.36 4.59
CA ILE A 624 -16.84 -22.74 4.38
C ILE A 624 -16.74 -21.43 5.17
N SER A 625 -17.75 -20.55 5.07
CA SER A 625 -17.82 -19.29 5.83
C SER A 625 -17.92 -19.50 7.34
N ALA A 626 -18.69 -20.49 7.80
CA ALA A 626 -18.85 -20.80 9.23
C ALA A 626 -17.54 -21.24 9.90
N HIS A 627 -16.64 -21.87 9.14
CA HIS A 627 -15.30 -22.28 9.58
C HIS A 627 -14.21 -21.21 9.36
N ASP A 628 -14.58 -19.96 9.03
CA ASP A 628 -13.65 -18.84 8.79
C ASP A 628 -12.69 -19.08 7.60
N LEU A 629 -13.08 -19.96 6.69
CA LEU A 629 -12.35 -20.22 5.48
C LEU A 629 -12.71 -19.20 4.42
N ARG A 630 -11.70 -18.65 3.76
CA ARG A 630 -11.93 -17.65 2.70
C ARG A 630 -12.09 -18.36 1.36
N LEU A 631 -13.29 -18.36 0.81
CA LEU A 631 -13.54 -18.84 -0.54
C LEU A 631 -12.89 -17.90 -1.57
N LEU A 632 -12.13 -18.47 -2.51
CA LEU A 632 -11.40 -17.77 -3.58
C LEU A 632 -12.04 -18.02 -4.95
N ASP A 633 -12.38 -19.28 -5.22
CA ASP A 633 -12.95 -19.75 -6.48
C ASP A 633 -13.87 -20.93 -6.19
N ALA A 634 -14.96 -21.04 -6.96
CA ALA A 634 -15.78 -22.23 -6.97
C ALA A 634 -16.21 -22.52 -8.42
N ARG A 635 -16.25 -23.81 -8.74
CA ARG A 635 -16.76 -24.32 -10.00
C ARG A 635 -17.89 -25.29 -9.70
N ALA A 636 -18.97 -25.17 -10.45
CA ALA A 636 -20.12 -26.03 -10.38
C ALA A 636 -20.39 -26.62 -11.77
N VAL A 637 -20.34 -27.93 -11.88
CA VAL A 637 -20.50 -28.63 -13.15
C VAL A 637 -21.48 -29.77 -12.96
N THR A 638 -22.54 -29.79 -13.74
CA THR A 638 -23.54 -30.85 -13.75
C THR A 638 -23.28 -31.78 -14.92
N ARG A 639 -23.19 -33.08 -14.63
CA ARG A 639 -23.13 -34.15 -15.62
C ARG A 639 -24.50 -34.36 -16.28
N GLY A 640 -24.49 -35.02 -17.42
CA GLY A 640 -25.73 -35.38 -18.15
C GLY A 640 -26.72 -36.25 -17.37
N ASP A 641 -26.28 -36.90 -16.28
CA ASP A 641 -27.12 -37.73 -15.38
C ASP A 641 -27.66 -36.93 -14.16
N GLY A 642 -27.42 -35.65 -14.08
CA GLY A 642 -27.87 -34.80 -12.98
C GLY A 642 -26.94 -34.81 -11.77
N THR A 643 -25.73 -35.39 -11.86
CA THR A 643 -24.74 -35.39 -10.79
C THR A 643 -23.91 -34.10 -10.87
N ALA A 644 -23.84 -33.35 -9.79
CA ALA A 644 -22.93 -32.20 -9.62
C ALA A 644 -21.52 -32.68 -9.25
N LEU A 645 -20.54 -32.09 -9.92
CA LEU A 645 -19.10 -32.24 -9.66
C LEU A 645 -18.57 -30.84 -9.34
N ASP A 646 -18.63 -30.46 -8.07
CA ASP A 646 -18.28 -29.11 -7.64
C ASP A 646 -16.93 -29.13 -6.91
N TRP A 647 -16.16 -28.04 -7.05
CA TRP A 647 -14.99 -27.83 -6.22
C TRP A 647 -14.84 -26.37 -5.80
N PHE A 648 -14.29 -26.19 -4.59
CA PHE A 648 -14.16 -24.91 -3.93
C PHE A 648 -12.72 -24.71 -3.50
N THR A 649 -12.07 -23.68 -4.02
CA THR A 649 -10.73 -23.29 -3.63
C THR A 649 -10.80 -22.28 -2.50
N VAL A 650 -10.14 -22.57 -1.38
CA VAL A 650 -10.12 -21.71 -0.20
C VAL A 650 -8.69 -21.32 0.19
N SER A 651 -8.53 -20.13 0.79
CA SER A 651 -7.27 -19.73 1.40
C SER A 651 -7.17 -20.29 2.82
N VAL A 652 -6.07 -20.96 3.13
CA VAL A 652 -5.85 -21.65 4.41
C VAL A 652 -4.39 -21.60 4.83
N ALA A 653 -4.14 -21.69 6.14
CA ALA A 653 -2.78 -21.94 6.67
C ALA A 653 -2.41 -23.42 6.60
N SER A 654 -3.39 -24.32 6.71
CA SER A 654 -3.25 -25.78 6.56
C SER A 654 -4.55 -26.35 6.01
N VAL A 655 -4.47 -27.52 5.36
CA VAL A 655 -5.65 -28.20 4.83
C VAL A 655 -6.64 -28.47 5.96
N PRO A 656 -7.94 -28.10 5.79
CA PRO A 656 -8.95 -28.37 6.79
C PRO A 656 -9.12 -29.88 7.09
N SER A 657 -9.62 -30.20 8.28
CA SER A 657 -9.88 -31.59 8.65
C SER A 657 -11.05 -32.19 7.86
N GLN A 658 -11.09 -33.51 7.73
CA GLN A 658 -12.20 -34.19 7.08
C GLN A 658 -13.56 -33.90 7.75
N ALA A 659 -13.59 -33.63 9.05
CA ALA A 659 -14.81 -33.24 9.76
C ALA A 659 -15.52 -32.01 9.18
N VAL A 660 -14.79 -31.08 8.56
CA VAL A 660 -15.38 -29.93 7.85
C VAL A 660 -16.04 -30.38 6.55
N ALA A 661 -15.44 -31.33 5.82
CA ALA A 661 -16.06 -31.90 4.63
C ALA A 661 -17.30 -32.73 4.99
N ASP A 662 -17.25 -33.46 6.10
CA ASP A 662 -18.41 -34.22 6.61
C ASP A 662 -19.57 -33.31 7.00
N GLU A 663 -19.26 -32.14 7.58
CA GLU A 663 -20.27 -31.08 7.86
C GLU A 663 -20.86 -30.46 6.57
N VAL A 664 -20.06 -30.34 5.50
CA VAL A 664 -20.58 -29.95 4.17
C VAL A 664 -21.54 -31.02 3.64
N VAL A 665 -21.21 -32.29 3.75
CA VAL A 665 -22.09 -33.41 3.37
C VAL A 665 -23.43 -33.36 4.14
N ALA A 666 -23.38 -33.16 5.45
CA ALA A 666 -24.57 -32.99 6.31
C ALA A 666 -25.38 -31.74 5.94
N ALA A 667 -24.75 -30.64 5.60
CA ALA A 667 -25.42 -29.42 5.14
C ALA A 667 -26.10 -29.61 3.78
N VAL A 668 -25.42 -30.29 2.85
CA VAL A 668 -26.02 -30.70 1.56
C VAL A 668 -27.20 -31.64 1.79
N ALA A 669 -27.19 -32.53 2.77
CA ALA A 669 -28.31 -33.38 3.13
C ALA A 669 -29.47 -32.64 3.85
N GLY A 670 -29.27 -31.36 4.24
CA GLY A 670 -30.23 -30.56 5.01
C GLY A 670 -30.26 -30.90 6.51
N GLU A 671 -29.27 -31.64 7.00
CA GLU A 671 -29.14 -32.07 8.41
C GLU A 671 -28.55 -30.97 9.29
N VAL A 672 -27.98 -29.91 8.68
CA VAL A 672 -27.37 -28.76 9.35
C VAL A 672 -28.06 -27.48 8.96
N ASP A 673 -28.45 -26.66 9.95
CA ASP A 673 -28.91 -25.29 9.73
C ASP A 673 -27.71 -24.37 9.41
N VAL A 674 -27.43 -24.22 8.13
CA VAL A 674 -26.30 -23.43 7.63
C VAL A 674 -26.44 -21.96 8.02
N ALA A 675 -27.66 -21.39 7.99
CA ALA A 675 -27.92 -20.01 8.34
C ALA A 675 -27.60 -19.76 9.81
N ALA A 676 -28.01 -20.64 10.71
CA ALA A 676 -27.69 -20.55 12.14
C ALA A 676 -26.17 -20.65 12.40
N ARG A 677 -25.46 -21.50 11.65
CA ARG A 677 -23.99 -21.66 11.74
C ARG A 677 -23.28 -20.37 11.35
N VAL A 678 -23.62 -19.78 10.20
CA VAL A 678 -23.05 -18.52 9.71
C VAL A 678 -23.36 -17.39 10.69
N ALA A 679 -24.61 -17.26 11.12
CA ALA A 679 -25.01 -16.24 12.09
C ALA A 679 -24.29 -16.38 13.46
N ALA A 680 -24.06 -17.62 13.92
CA ALA A 680 -23.27 -17.86 15.14
C ALA A 680 -21.81 -17.39 14.98
N ARG A 681 -21.24 -17.58 13.81
CA ARG A 681 -19.89 -17.11 13.47
C ARG A 681 -19.81 -15.60 13.38
N GLU A 682 -20.80 -14.96 12.74
CA GLU A 682 -20.89 -13.50 12.64
C GLU A 682 -20.95 -12.83 14.02
N ARG A 683 -21.72 -13.41 14.97
CA ARG A 683 -21.81 -12.91 16.36
C ARG A 683 -20.53 -13.07 17.19
N ARG A 684 -19.71 -14.09 16.92
CA ARG A 684 -18.45 -14.33 17.65
C ARG A 684 -17.32 -13.39 17.24
N ARG A 685 -17.36 -12.90 16.04
CA ARG A 685 -16.42 -11.90 15.57
C ARG A 685 -16.97 -10.56 16.04
N ASP A 686 -16.27 -9.92 16.98
CA ASP A 686 -16.59 -8.57 17.48
C ASP A 686 -16.44 -7.61 16.26
N ALA A 687 -17.50 -7.56 15.48
CA ALA A 687 -17.49 -7.05 14.11
C ALA A 687 -17.78 -5.56 14.12
N ARG A 688 -16.81 -4.79 14.58
CA ARG A 688 -16.66 -3.43 14.05
C ARG A 688 -16.11 -3.57 12.64
N LEU A 689 -16.96 -3.27 11.66
CA LEU A 689 -16.47 -3.06 10.30
C LEU A 689 -15.27 -2.11 10.39
N PRO A 690 -14.14 -2.42 9.75
CA PRO A 690 -13.08 -1.44 9.59
C PRO A 690 -13.70 -0.15 9.05
N ALA A 691 -13.26 1.01 9.53
CA ALA A 691 -13.80 2.30 9.08
C ALA A 691 -13.75 2.45 7.55
N GLU A 692 -12.76 1.82 6.92
CA GLU A 692 -12.57 1.71 5.48
C GLU A 692 -13.74 0.96 4.78
N ALA A 693 -14.40 0.03 5.45
CA ALA A 693 -15.54 -0.69 4.89
C ALA A 693 -16.77 0.21 4.68
N ALA A 694 -16.88 1.30 5.46
CA ALA A 694 -17.96 2.28 5.32
C ALA A 694 -17.84 3.10 4.01
N LEU A 695 -16.66 3.12 3.39
CA LEU A 695 -16.41 3.80 2.11
C LEU A 695 -16.60 2.88 0.90
N ALA A 696 -16.72 1.56 1.11
CA ALA A 696 -16.94 0.60 0.05
C ALA A 696 -18.38 0.72 -0.47
N LYS A 697 -18.52 1.17 -1.72
CA LYS A 697 -19.83 1.26 -2.39
C LYS A 697 -20.27 -0.13 -2.81
N THR A 698 -21.55 -0.45 -2.57
CA THR A 698 -22.19 -1.63 -3.14
C THR A 698 -22.58 -1.34 -4.58
N ALA A 699 -22.17 -2.19 -5.50
CA ALA A 699 -22.53 -2.14 -6.91
C ALA A 699 -22.69 -3.56 -7.45
N VAL A 700 -23.62 -3.73 -8.39
CA VAL A 700 -23.81 -4.97 -9.16
C VAL A 700 -23.69 -4.62 -10.63
N ASN A 701 -22.75 -5.26 -11.32
CA ASN A 701 -22.51 -5.09 -12.75
C ASN A 701 -22.82 -6.42 -13.46
N ALA A 702 -23.37 -6.35 -14.66
CA ALA A 702 -23.67 -7.51 -15.48
C ALA A 702 -23.05 -7.34 -16.86
N ASP A 703 -22.38 -8.38 -17.35
CA ASP A 703 -21.86 -8.46 -18.72
C ASP A 703 -21.90 -9.88 -19.25
N ASP A 704 -21.96 -10.00 -20.57
CA ASP A 704 -21.93 -11.29 -21.25
C ASP A 704 -20.49 -11.73 -21.47
N GLN A 705 -20.22 -13.03 -21.25
CA GLN A 705 -18.92 -13.65 -21.42
C GLN A 705 -19.06 -14.97 -22.18
N GLY A 706 -18.89 -14.92 -23.51
CA GLY A 706 -19.07 -16.09 -24.36
C GLY A 706 -20.39 -16.81 -24.08
N GLU A 707 -20.32 -18.05 -23.61
CA GLU A 707 -21.49 -18.87 -23.24
C GLU A 707 -22.07 -18.52 -21.85
N LEU A 708 -21.41 -17.67 -21.05
CA LEU A 708 -21.81 -17.35 -19.70
C LEU A 708 -22.19 -15.87 -19.54
N VAL A 709 -23.10 -15.59 -18.62
CA VAL A 709 -23.42 -14.25 -18.13
C VAL A 709 -22.72 -14.07 -16.79
N ARG A 710 -21.95 -13.00 -16.66
CA ARG A 710 -21.29 -12.64 -15.40
C ARG A 710 -22.11 -11.59 -14.66
N LEU A 711 -22.32 -11.81 -13.35
CA LEU A 711 -22.83 -10.82 -12.41
C LEU A 711 -21.76 -10.57 -11.34
N GLU A 712 -21.15 -9.39 -11.36
CA GLU A 712 -20.13 -8.98 -10.38
C GLU A 712 -20.73 -8.09 -9.30
N VAL A 713 -20.57 -8.50 -8.05
CA VAL A 713 -20.96 -7.75 -6.86
C VAL A 713 -19.72 -7.16 -6.21
N THR A 714 -19.71 -5.86 -6.05
CA THR A 714 -18.73 -5.14 -5.21
C THR A 714 -19.42 -4.73 -3.92
N ALA A 715 -18.86 -5.05 -2.77
CA ALA A 715 -19.47 -4.76 -1.46
C ALA A 715 -18.41 -4.65 -0.35
N PRO A 716 -18.76 -4.10 0.84
CA PRO A 716 -17.91 -4.22 2.03
C PRO A 716 -17.62 -5.69 2.36
N SER A 717 -16.35 -6.01 2.66
CA SER A 717 -15.95 -7.37 3.06
C SER A 717 -16.47 -7.68 4.46
N THR A 718 -17.60 -8.37 4.53
CA THR A 718 -18.24 -8.78 5.78
C THR A 718 -18.20 -10.30 5.93
N PRO A 719 -18.17 -10.84 7.16
CA PRO A 719 -18.35 -12.27 7.40
C PRO A 719 -19.64 -12.75 6.74
N GLY A 720 -19.61 -13.97 6.18
CA GLY A 720 -20.78 -14.57 5.54
C GLY A 720 -21.26 -13.93 4.22
N LEU A 721 -20.56 -12.91 3.68
CA LEU A 721 -20.99 -12.21 2.45
C LEU A 721 -21.22 -13.20 1.28
N VAL A 722 -20.24 -14.08 1.00
CA VAL A 722 -20.35 -15.03 -0.12
C VAL A 722 -21.54 -15.97 0.08
N TYR A 723 -21.80 -16.43 1.31
CA TYR A 723 -22.97 -17.24 1.65
C TYR A 723 -24.27 -16.47 1.38
N ARG A 724 -24.41 -15.22 1.85
CA ARG A 724 -25.60 -14.41 1.61
C ARG A 724 -25.86 -14.18 0.14
N LEU A 725 -24.81 -13.92 -0.63
CA LEU A 725 -24.90 -13.76 -2.09
C LEU A 725 -25.31 -15.07 -2.78
N ALA A 726 -24.70 -16.20 -2.43
CA ALA A 726 -25.06 -17.51 -2.96
C ALA A 726 -26.50 -17.92 -2.60
N GLN A 727 -26.96 -17.58 -1.38
CA GLN A 727 -28.35 -17.80 -0.97
C GLN A 727 -29.31 -16.92 -1.76
N ALA A 728 -28.97 -15.66 -2.03
CA ALA A 728 -29.80 -14.78 -2.86
C ALA A 728 -29.93 -15.30 -4.32
N VAL A 729 -28.89 -15.92 -4.86
CA VAL A 729 -28.95 -16.63 -6.16
C VAL A 729 -29.92 -17.79 -6.09
N ALA A 730 -29.85 -18.61 -5.03
CA ALA A 730 -30.74 -19.76 -4.82
C ALA A 730 -32.21 -19.32 -4.63
N ASP A 731 -32.47 -18.25 -3.89
CA ASP A 731 -33.81 -17.73 -3.62
C ASP A 731 -34.55 -17.23 -4.89
N VAL A 732 -33.78 -16.80 -5.90
CA VAL A 732 -34.32 -16.48 -7.25
C VAL A 732 -34.50 -17.75 -8.08
N GLY A 733 -34.13 -18.93 -7.59
CA GLY A 733 -34.22 -20.19 -8.33
C GLY A 733 -33.17 -20.31 -9.44
N ALA A 734 -32.04 -19.63 -9.33
CA ALA A 734 -30.93 -19.71 -10.27
C ALA A 734 -29.83 -20.63 -9.75
N SER A 735 -29.08 -21.23 -10.70
CA SER A 735 -27.87 -22.01 -10.41
C SER A 735 -26.69 -21.35 -11.11
N ALA A 736 -25.62 -21.07 -10.35
CA ALA A 736 -24.41 -20.50 -10.90
C ALA A 736 -23.46 -21.62 -11.35
N ALA A 737 -22.88 -21.48 -12.52
CA ALA A 737 -21.85 -22.39 -13.04
C ALA A 737 -20.50 -22.22 -12.30
N GLY A 738 -20.33 -21.13 -11.57
CA GLY A 738 -19.15 -20.89 -10.76
C GLY A 738 -19.19 -19.49 -10.12
N LEU A 739 -18.20 -19.24 -9.27
CA LEU A 739 -17.95 -17.91 -8.72
C LEU A 739 -16.45 -17.68 -8.52
N LYS A 740 -16.05 -16.41 -8.59
CA LYS A 740 -14.73 -15.94 -8.13
C LYS A 740 -14.92 -14.90 -7.04
N ALA A 741 -14.15 -14.99 -5.97
CA ALA A 741 -14.21 -14.05 -4.86
C ALA A 741 -12.83 -13.45 -4.58
N GLU A 742 -12.76 -12.13 -4.55
CA GLU A 742 -11.58 -11.37 -4.25
C GLU A 742 -11.84 -10.43 -3.07
N VAL A 743 -10.91 -10.35 -2.13
CA VAL A 743 -10.96 -9.36 -1.06
C VAL A 743 -9.76 -8.42 -1.20
N LEU A 744 -10.07 -7.13 -1.28
CA LEU A 744 -9.12 -6.03 -1.44
C LEU A 744 -9.29 -5.08 -0.25
N GLY A 745 -8.44 -5.21 0.78
CA GLY A 745 -8.61 -4.46 2.02
C GLY A 745 -9.97 -4.73 2.66
N ALA A 746 -10.77 -3.68 2.85
CA ALA A 746 -12.12 -3.77 3.42
C ALA A 746 -13.23 -4.03 2.39
N GLN A 747 -12.91 -4.17 1.11
CA GLN A 747 -13.87 -4.41 0.03
C GLN A 747 -13.74 -5.84 -0.49
N ALA A 748 -14.89 -6.46 -0.80
CA ALA A 748 -14.95 -7.73 -1.50
C ALA A 748 -15.56 -7.54 -2.90
N ARG A 749 -15.09 -8.32 -3.86
CA ARG A 749 -15.69 -8.50 -5.17
C ARG A 749 -16.01 -9.96 -5.36
N VAL A 750 -17.24 -10.25 -5.79
CA VAL A 750 -17.70 -11.61 -6.02
C VAL A 750 -18.38 -11.64 -7.40
N ALA A 751 -17.79 -12.38 -8.32
CA ALA A 751 -18.34 -12.59 -9.66
C ALA A 751 -18.99 -13.97 -9.72
N PHE A 752 -20.27 -14.02 -10.09
CA PHE A 752 -21.01 -15.25 -10.39
C PHE A 752 -21.12 -15.42 -11.90
N PHE A 753 -20.98 -16.65 -12.36
CA PHE A 753 -21.11 -17.03 -13.77
C PHE A 753 -22.35 -17.90 -13.95
N PHE A 754 -23.17 -17.58 -14.94
CA PHE A 754 -24.44 -18.27 -15.22
C PHE A 754 -24.49 -18.72 -16.68
N ALA A 755 -24.85 -19.96 -16.92
CA ALA A 755 -25.29 -20.40 -18.23
C ALA A 755 -26.81 -20.13 -18.37
N ASP A 756 -27.29 -19.74 -19.56
CA ASP A 756 -28.72 -19.59 -19.89
C ASP A 756 -29.50 -18.61 -19.00
N LEU A 757 -29.02 -17.39 -18.82
CA LEU A 757 -29.72 -16.37 -18.04
C LEU A 757 -30.55 -15.42 -18.92
N THR A 758 -31.88 -15.42 -18.75
CA THR A 758 -32.76 -14.46 -19.41
C THR A 758 -32.65 -13.06 -18.84
N ASP A 759 -32.93 -12.01 -19.62
CA ASP A 759 -32.84 -10.60 -19.15
C ASP A 759 -33.69 -10.34 -17.90
N ALA A 760 -34.90 -10.89 -17.84
CA ALA A 760 -35.77 -10.77 -16.65
C ALA A 760 -35.15 -11.40 -15.40
N ARG A 761 -34.50 -12.55 -15.52
CA ARG A 761 -33.76 -13.18 -14.43
C ARG A 761 -32.50 -12.44 -14.06
N ARG A 762 -31.79 -11.85 -15.03
CA ARG A 762 -30.60 -10.99 -14.80
C ARG A 762 -30.98 -9.81 -13.90
N GLU A 763 -32.09 -9.12 -14.18
CA GLU A 763 -32.53 -7.98 -13.36
C GLU A 763 -32.98 -8.41 -11.95
N GLN A 764 -33.71 -9.53 -11.84
CA GLN A 764 -34.09 -10.10 -10.54
C GLN A 764 -32.85 -10.47 -9.68
N LEU A 765 -31.87 -11.14 -10.30
CA LEU A 765 -30.61 -11.50 -9.63
C LEU A 765 -29.81 -10.27 -9.21
N ALA A 766 -29.66 -9.27 -10.08
CA ALA A 766 -28.96 -8.04 -9.76
C ALA A 766 -29.58 -7.35 -8.54
N THR A 767 -30.92 -7.30 -8.48
CA THR A 767 -31.66 -6.73 -7.34
C THR A 767 -31.47 -7.56 -6.06
N ALA A 768 -31.54 -8.89 -6.15
CA ALA A 768 -31.37 -9.79 -5.00
C ALA A 768 -29.95 -9.73 -4.46
N LEU A 769 -28.97 -9.74 -5.34
CA LEU A 769 -27.55 -9.63 -5.00
C LEU A 769 -27.22 -8.27 -4.34
N ALA A 770 -27.77 -7.18 -4.85
CA ALA A 770 -27.58 -5.85 -4.26
C ALA A 770 -28.12 -5.78 -2.82
N ARG A 771 -29.26 -6.41 -2.54
CA ARG A 771 -29.82 -6.50 -1.18
C ARG A 771 -28.96 -7.37 -0.28
N ALA A 772 -28.53 -8.54 -0.73
CA ALA A 772 -27.71 -9.48 0.03
C ALA A 772 -26.30 -8.94 0.34
N ALA A 773 -25.82 -8.04 -0.51
CA ALA A 773 -24.52 -7.37 -0.37
C ALA A 773 -24.50 -6.30 0.73
N ALA A 774 -25.67 -5.79 1.14
CA ALA A 774 -25.77 -4.81 2.20
C ALA A 774 -25.26 -5.42 3.54
N PRO A 775 -24.46 -4.65 4.30
CA PRO A 775 -24.01 -5.11 5.61
C PRO A 775 -25.22 -5.38 6.54
N PRO A 776 -25.20 -6.45 7.35
CA PRO A 776 -26.27 -6.71 8.32
C PRO A 776 -26.43 -5.55 9.32
N ASP A 777 -27.68 -5.23 9.70
CA ASP A 777 -28.02 -4.07 10.58
C ASP A 777 -27.25 -4.05 11.91
N HIS A 778 -26.89 -5.20 12.46
CA HIS A 778 -26.14 -5.29 13.72
C HIS A 778 -24.69 -4.78 13.60
N LEU A 779 -24.13 -4.70 12.37
CA LEU A 779 -22.80 -4.16 12.11
C LEU A 779 -22.79 -2.62 12.04
N HIS A 780 -23.94 -1.97 11.90
CA HIS A 780 -24.09 -0.51 11.84
C HIS A 780 -24.19 0.18 13.22
N ARG A 781 -24.37 -0.55 14.30
CA ARG A 781 -24.63 0.02 15.64
C ARG A 781 -23.42 0.66 16.34
N GLY A 782 -22.31 0.88 15.64
CA GLY A 782 -21.12 1.55 16.18
C GLY A 782 -21.08 3.08 16.08
N ARG A 783 -22.03 3.73 15.40
CA ARG A 783 -22.22 5.18 15.44
C ARG A 783 -23.17 5.51 16.59
N GLY A 784 -22.61 5.88 17.76
CA GLY A 784 -23.40 6.44 18.85
C GLY A 784 -24.24 7.60 18.32
N ALA A 785 -25.57 7.46 18.45
CA ALA A 785 -26.48 8.56 18.26
C ALA A 785 -26.01 9.73 19.14
N VAL A 786 -25.48 10.78 18.53
CA VAL A 786 -25.38 12.08 19.20
C VAL A 786 -26.81 12.54 19.35
N ALA A 787 -27.34 12.41 20.61
CA ALA A 787 -28.59 13.01 20.98
C ALA A 787 -28.50 14.53 20.70
N GLN A 788 -29.30 15.01 19.79
CA GLN A 788 -29.55 16.45 19.65
C GLN A 788 -30.04 16.95 20.98
N PRO A 789 -29.47 17.98 21.61
CA PRO A 789 -30.08 18.62 22.75
C PRO A 789 -31.40 19.25 22.30
N GLY A 790 -32.50 18.82 22.93
CA GLY A 790 -33.83 19.29 22.64
C GLY A 790 -33.91 20.80 22.67
N ALA A 791 -34.55 21.36 21.66
CA ALA A 791 -35.13 22.66 21.70
C ALA A 791 -36.28 22.65 22.75
N THR A 792 -36.06 23.30 23.87
CA THR A 792 -37.13 23.73 24.74
C THR A 792 -37.31 25.23 24.53
N SER A 793 -38.58 25.55 24.27
CA SER A 793 -39.23 26.86 24.10
C SER A 793 -38.67 27.99 24.95
#